data_fa5557c2d5e48a6c4498b1149ee8a90e
#
_entry.id   fa5557c2d5e48a6c4498b1149ee8a90e
#
_cell.length_a   1.000
_cell.length_b   1.000
_cell.length_c   1.000
_cell.angle_alpha   90.00
_cell.angle_beta   90.00
_cell.angle_gamma   90.00
#
_symmetry.space_group_name_H-M   'P 1'
#
loop_
_entity.id
_entity.type
_entity.pdbx_description
1 polymer ?
#
loop_
_entity_poly.entity_id
_entity_poly.type
_entity_poly.pdbx_seq_one_letter_code
_entity_poly.pdbx_strand_id
1 'polypeptide(L)'
;MAQPLLNGLVMMSNSMRFAVVALVVTSVTSCTEQAADDGEDANCLDGKCDGTDTAPDPFKDVGDIETREFEYIVVGSGAGGGPLAANLARQGHSVLLLEAGKETGGKLESQIPAFHPTSTETPGLASWYFVDHYTDKARQQADTKITPEGILYPRGGTLGGSTAVNAMITVAAKNSDWDGIATLTGDPSWQASNMQQYFDRVHRWLGVERPSIPADALFDGSLMAILTASFKESADRGLGGPDVDLADPLRNIFTIFNFLTKDINQETMAGRAQGVFQFPLATKEHKRNGTREYLIGTARDPRRFPLRIKTQALVTRVNFAEAPDAQGKWKAIGVEFLDGASLYQADLTSDSGAAAPRTVKVRASKEVILSAGAFNTPQLLMLSGIGDRAQLAEHGIDTKVHLPGVGTNLQDRYEVGMVSELSDNFAALRRCTYGADKNDPCFRDWQKGRGAYTSNGGVVSILMKSSPSQPEADLHIFGIPGVFKGYAPGYSVEANATKNHFTWLILKGHTENRGGTVKLRSSNPRERPQINFHYFDDGGVDTSASINDLTSVVNGVEFVRKITGRSDQLDLFTSHKEVWPGRATNDRTKIGEWVKKEAWGHHASCSAPIGADGDANAVLDSKFRVRGTDGLRVVDASVFPRIPGTFIALPTYMVSEKATDTILESLGETRNPANFP
;
A
#
# COMPACT_ATOMS: atom_id res chain seq x y z
N MET A 1 -5.97 -12.64 -38.74
CA MET A 1 -7.37 -13.09 -38.99
C MET A 1 -8.45 -12.05 -38.67
N ALA A 2 -8.10 -10.84 -38.19
CA ALA A 2 -9.09 -9.81 -37.80
C ALA A 2 -9.58 -8.88 -38.93
N GLN A 3 -8.78 -8.66 -39.96
CA GLN A 3 -9.09 -7.69 -41.02
C GLN A 3 -10.33 -8.03 -41.89
N PRO A 4 -10.63 -9.28 -42.25
CA PRO A 4 -11.83 -9.62 -43.01
C PRO A 4 -13.15 -9.54 -42.22
N LEU A 5 -13.08 -9.65 -40.87
CA LEU A 5 -14.25 -9.55 -39.99
C LEU A 5 -14.69 -8.10 -39.75
N LEU A 6 -13.76 -7.16 -39.75
CA LEU A 6 -14.07 -5.74 -39.59
C LEU A 6 -14.86 -5.16 -40.77
N ASN A 7 -14.53 -5.57 -41.98
CA ASN A 7 -15.24 -5.07 -43.18
C ASN A 7 -16.66 -5.61 -43.31
N GLY A 8 -16.97 -6.75 -42.67
CA GLY A 8 -18.34 -7.31 -42.63
C GLY A 8 -19.25 -6.63 -41.60
N LEU A 9 -18.71 -6.08 -40.53
CA LEU A 9 -19.48 -5.43 -39.46
C LEU A 9 -20.10 -4.09 -39.87
N VAL A 10 -19.51 -3.38 -40.80
CA VAL A 10 -19.96 -2.04 -41.25
C VAL A 10 -21.31 -2.11 -41.96
N MET A 11 -21.71 -3.27 -42.49
CA MET A 11 -22.95 -3.49 -43.26
C MET A 11 -24.07 -4.15 -42.47
N MET A 12 -23.93 -4.42 -41.17
CA MET A 12 -24.95 -5.12 -40.38
C MET A 12 -25.81 -4.15 -39.55
N SER A 13 -27.08 -4.52 -39.31
CA SER A 13 -27.99 -3.76 -38.44
C SER A 13 -27.53 -3.78 -36.97
N ASN A 14 -27.88 -2.76 -36.17
CA ASN A 14 -27.40 -2.60 -34.78
C ASN A 14 -27.67 -3.85 -33.91
N SER A 15 -28.79 -4.55 -34.09
CA SER A 15 -29.11 -5.78 -33.34
C SER A 15 -28.21 -6.97 -33.70
N MET A 16 -27.74 -7.06 -34.94
CA MET A 16 -26.79 -8.10 -35.39
C MET A 16 -25.35 -7.81 -34.93
N ARG A 17 -24.98 -6.54 -34.78
CA ARG A 17 -23.65 -6.14 -34.26
C ARG A 17 -23.46 -6.55 -32.79
N PHE A 18 -24.52 -6.43 -31.97
CA PHE A 18 -24.49 -6.88 -30.57
C PHE A 18 -24.29 -8.40 -30.44
N ALA A 19 -24.90 -9.20 -31.28
CA ALA A 19 -24.79 -10.66 -31.24
C ALA A 19 -23.36 -11.14 -31.62
N VAL A 20 -22.71 -10.49 -32.59
CA VAL A 20 -21.36 -10.85 -33.03
C VAL A 20 -20.31 -10.43 -32.01
N VAL A 21 -20.50 -9.28 -31.35
CA VAL A 21 -19.59 -8.83 -30.26
C VAL A 21 -19.70 -9.75 -29.05
N ALA A 22 -20.90 -10.19 -28.68
CA ALA A 22 -21.11 -11.17 -27.61
C ALA A 22 -20.44 -12.52 -27.91
N LEU A 23 -20.45 -12.97 -29.16
CA LEU A 23 -19.84 -14.23 -29.56
C LEU A 23 -18.31 -14.19 -29.59
N VAL A 24 -17.71 -13.05 -29.93
CA VAL A 24 -16.26 -12.86 -29.94
C VAL A 24 -15.71 -12.71 -28.52
N VAL A 25 -16.47 -12.06 -27.63
CA VAL A 25 -16.08 -11.94 -26.21
C VAL A 25 -16.13 -13.30 -25.51
N THR A 26 -17.13 -14.14 -25.79
CA THR A 26 -17.19 -15.52 -25.27
C THR A 26 -16.09 -16.42 -25.80
N SER A 27 -15.61 -16.23 -27.03
CA SER A 27 -14.50 -17.01 -27.58
C SER A 27 -13.12 -16.57 -27.08
N VAL A 28 -12.93 -15.32 -26.66
CA VAL A 28 -11.68 -14.84 -26.05
C VAL A 28 -11.58 -15.23 -24.57
N THR A 29 -12.72 -15.30 -23.85
CA THR A 29 -12.73 -15.79 -22.46
C THR A 29 -12.55 -17.31 -22.36
N SER A 30 -12.89 -18.09 -23.39
CA SER A 30 -12.69 -19.55 -23.39
C SER A 30 -11.26 -20.02 -23.70
N CYS A 31 -10.38 -19.15 -24.19
CA CYS A 31 -8.97 -19.49 -24.45
C CYS A 31 -8.04 -19.33 -23.25
N THR A 32 -8.54 -18.86 -22.08
CA THR A 32 -7.74 -18.73 -20.85
C THR A 32 -8.06 -19.78 -19.79
N GLU A 33 -8.96 -20.72 -20.07
CA GLU A 33 -9.43 -21.77 -19.14
C GLU A 33 -8.80 -23.15 -19.38
N GLN A 34 -7.56 -23.23 -19.81
CA GLN A 34 -6.82 -24.51 -19.82
C GLN A 34 -5.48 -24.37 -19.15
N ALA A 35 -5.46 -24.39 -17.81
CA ALA A 35 -4.38 -25.00 -17.01
C ALA A 35 -4.75 -24.98 -15.53
N ALA A 36 -4.87 -26.17 -14.97
CA ALA A 36 -4.80 -26.55 -13.56
C ALA A 36 -6.13 -27.05 -12.95
N ASP A 37 -6.36 -28.31 -13.24
CA ASP A 37 -7.02 -29.23 -12.32
C ASP A 37 -5.90 -29.88 -11.51
N ASP A 38 -5.89 -29.63 -10.18
CA ASP A 38 -5.38 -30.52 -9.13
C ASP A 38 -5.40 -29.77 -7.79
N GLY A 39 -6.23 -30.25 -6.84
CA GLY A 39 -6.12 -29.92 -5.41
C GLY A 39 -7.34 -29.27 -4.81
N GLU A 40 -8.31 -30.07 -4.42
CA GLU A 40 -9.37 -29.69 -3.47
C GLU A 40 -8.76 -29.18 -2.16
N ASP A 41 -8.93 -27.88 -1.88
CA ASP A 41 -8.82 -27.36 -0.52
C ASP A 41 -10.16 -26.79 -0.05
N ALA A 42 -10.69 -27.44 0.99
CA ALA A 42 -12.01 -27.22 1.54
C ALA A 42 -12.24 -25.78 2.03
N ASN A 43 -13.27 -25.14 1.51
CA ASN A 43 -13.81 -23.86 1.93
C ASN A 43 -14.37 -23.91 3.35
N CYS A 44 -13.72 -23.23 4.30
CA CYS A 44 -14.33 -22.88 5.58
C CYS A 44 -15.08 -21.55 5.44
N LEU A 45 -16.34 -21.57 5.01
CA LEU A 45 -17.17 -20.37 4.83
C LEU A 45 -17.95 -19.94 6.08
N ASP A 46 -18.02 -20.77 7.17
CA ASP A 46 -18.89 -20.52 8.33
C ASP A 46 -18.21 -20.73 9.70
N GLY A 47 -16.89 -20.66 9.81
CA GLY A 47 -16.22 -20.80 11.12
C GLY A 47 -16.33 -22.19 11.77
N LYS A 48 -16.82 -23.20 11.04
CA LYS A 48 -16.81 -24.61 11.43
C LYS A 48 -16.00 -25.39 10.42
N CYS A 49 -14.73 -25.63 10.76
CA CYS A 49 -13.93 -26.66 10.10
C CYS A 49 -14.35 -28.02 10.67
N ASP A 50 -14.65 -28.99 9.80
CA ASP A 50 -14.79 -30.37 10.21
C ASP A 50 -13.48 -30.82 10.85
N GLY A 51 -13.58 -31.50 12.02
CA GLY A 51 -12.51 -31.78 12.96
C GLY A 51 -11.40 -32.74 12.50
N THR A 52 -10.96 -32.64 11.24
CA THR A 52 -9.86 -33.44 10.65
C THR A 52 -8.65 -32.61 10.19
N ASP A 53 -8.64 -31.26 10.41
CA ASP A 53 -7.48 -30.45 10.06
C ASP A 53 -6.34 -30.74 11.06
N THR A 54 -5.38 -31.56 10.64
CA THR A 54 -4.17 -31.92 11.41
C THR A 54 -3.06 -30.88 11.30
N ALA A 55 -3.31 -29.76 10.60
CA ALA A 55 -2.33 -28.68 10.50
C ALA A 55 -2.12 -27.99 11.86
N PRO A 56 -0.89 -27.67 12.25
CA PRO A 56 -0.63 -27.00 13.51
C PRO A 56 -1.29 -25.61 13.52
N ASP A 57 -2.04 -25.31 14.57
CA ASP A 57 -2.58 -23.97 14.79
C ASP A 57 -1.41 -23.01 15.16
N PRO A 58 -1.07 -22.04 14.29
CA PRO A 58 0.07 -21.18 14.51
C PRO A 58 -0.05 -20.28 15.75
N PHE A 59 -1.24 -20.19 16.36
CA PHE A 59 -1.56 -19.33 17.49
C PHE A 59 -1.65 -20.10 18.84
N LYS A 60 -1.68 -21.44 18.84
CA LYS A 60 -1.93 -22.25 20.05
C LYS A 60 -0.70 -22.49 20.93
N ASP A 61 0.49 -22.54 20.36
CA ASP A 61 1.72 -22.96 21.09
C ASP A 61 2.60 -21.77 21.53
N VAL A 62 1.98 -20.73 22.10
CA VAL A 62 2.72 -19.55 22.61
C VAL A 62 2.80 -19.48 24.13
N GLY A 63 2.41 -20.52 24.84
CA GLY A 63 2.28 -20.52 26.31
C GLY A 63 3.59 -20.38 27.10
N ASP A 64 4.74 -20.67 26.50
CA ASP A 64 6.05 -20.70 27.18
C ASP A 64 7.11 -19.79 26.52
N ILE A 65 6.67 -18.76 25.76
CA ILE A 65 7.61 -17.87 25.06
C ILE A 65 8.57 -17.12 25.98
N GLU A 66 8.21 -16.92 27.25
CA GLU A 66 9.08 -16.28 28.25
C GLU A 66 10.29 -17.12 28.64
N THR A 67 10.15 -18.44 28.58
CA THR A 67 11.20 -19.40 28.93
C THR A 67 12.02 -19.86 27.73
N ARG A 68 11.58 -19.49 26.52
CA ARG A 68 12.23 -19.82 25.25
C ARG A 68 13.15 -18.71 24.77
N GLU A 69 14.22 -19.11 24.14
CA GLU A 69 15.08 -18.24 23.34
C GLU A 69 14.81 -18.51 21.86
N PHE A 70 14.60 -17.44 21.10
CA PHE A 70 14.45 -17.49 19.66
C PHE A 70 15.71 -16.98 18.99
N GLU A 71 16.04 -17.47 17.80
CA GLU A 71 17.13 -16.88 17.03
C GLU A 71 16.78 -15.46 16.59
N TYR A 72 15.55 -15.27 16.13
CA TYR A 72 15.05 -13.97 15.67
C TYR A 72 13.71 -13.61 16.32
N ILE A 73 13.60 -12.34 16.70
CA ILE A 73 12.33 -11.73 17.08
C ILE A 73 12.00 -10.64 16.06
N VAL A 74 10.88 -10.80 15.37
CA VAL A 74 10.37 -9.82 14.39
C VAL A 74 9.18 -9.09 15.00
N VAL A 75 9.23 -7.75 15.05
CA VAL A 75 8.21 -6.89 15.66
C VAL A 75 7.40 -6.22 14.55
N GLY A 76 6.15 -6.65 14.36
CA GLY A 76 5.24 -6.20 13.31
C GLY A 76 5.17 -7.16 12.13
N SER A 77 3.94 -7.50 11.75
CA SER A 77 3.60 -8.48 10.72
C SER A 77 3.32 -7.89 9.34
N GLY A 78 3.56 -6.60 9.15
CA GLY A 78 3.29 -5.87 7.91
C GLY A 78 4.19 -6.28 6.73
N ALA A 79 4.20 -5.45 5.67
CA ALA A 79 4.91 -5.71 4.42
C ALA A 79 6.43 -5.98 4.58
N GLY A 80 7.06 -5.42 5.60
CA GLY A 80 8.47 -5.69 5.92
C GLY A 80 8.67 -6.94 6.74
N GLY A 81 8.04 -7.01 7.93
CA GLY A 81 8.31 -8.06 8.90
C GLY A 81 7.67 -9.41 8.58
N GLY A 82 6.48 -9.41 7.97
CA GLY A 82 5.77 -10.66 7.67
C GLY A 82 6.54 -11.59 6.73
N PRO A 83 6.91 -11.15 5.52
CA PRO A 83 7.69 -12.00 4.61
C PRO A 83 9.06 -12.36 5.19
N LEU A 84 9.73 -11.44 5.89
CA LEU A 84 11.01 -11.71 6.52
C LEU A 84 10.92 -12.82 7.56
N ALA A 85 9.93 -12.77 8.46
CA ALA A 85 9.71 -13.79 9.47
C ALA A 85 9.41 -15.16 8.84
N ALA A 86 8.54 -15.18 7.82
CA ALA A 86 8.24 -16.39 7.07
C ALA A 86 9.49 -16.97 6.38
N ASN A 87 10.28 -16.11 5.73
CA ASN A 87 11.47 -16.53 5.01
C ASN A 87 12.56 -17.08 5.94
N LEU A 88 12.84 -16.43 7.06
CA LEU A 88 13.81 -16.93 8.05
C LEU A 88 13.37 -18.28 8.62
N ALA A 89 12.09 -18.44 8.93
CA ALA A 89 11.55 -19.71 9.40
C ALA A 89 11.63 -20.81 8.33
N ARG A 90 11.35 -20.49 7.06
CA ARG A 90 11.51 -21.42 5.92
C ARG A 90 12.96 -21.84 5.70
N GLN A 91 13.90 -21.00 6.09
CA GLN A 91 15.33 -21.35 6.10
C GLN A 91 15.71 -22.26 7.29
N GLY A 92 14.84 -22.43 8.28
CA GLY A 92 15.04 -23.29 9.43
C GLY A 92 15.37 -22.57 10.74
N HIS A 93 15.42 -21.22 10.72
CA HIS A 93 15.66 -20.44 11.91
C HIS A 93 14.44 -20.35 12.83
N SER A 94 14.66 -20.39 14.14
CA SER A 94 13.61 -20.19 15.14
C SER A 94 13.19 -18.72 15.20
N VAL A 95 11.93 -18.43 14.78
CA VAL A 95 11.41 -17.06 14.67
C VAL A 95 10.18 -16.87 15.55
N LEU A 96 10.18 -15.81 16.35
CA LEU A 96 8.99 -15.27 17.02
C LEU A 96 8.56 -13.98 16.31
N LEU A 97 7.36 -13.97 15.76
CA LEU A 97 6.70 -12.78 15.22
C LEU A 97 5.73 -12.23 16.28
N LEU A 98 5.90 -10.96 16.63
CA LEU A 98 5.03 -10.22 17.55
C LEU A 98 4.18 -9.20 16.78
N GLU A 99 2.86 -9.29 16.91
CA GLU A 99 1.90 -8.38 16.30
C GLU A 99 0.99 -7.77 17.37
N ALA A 100 0.86 -6.45 17.38
CA ALA A 100 0.03 -5.74 18.36
C ALA A 100 -1.48 -5.98 18.13
N GLY A 101 -1.88 -6.13 16.88
CA GLY A 101 -3.25 -6.37 16.47
C GLY A 101 -3.70 -7.82 16.65
N LYS A 102 -4.97 -8.05 16.34
CA LYS A 102 -5.61 -9.39 16.36
C LYS A 102 -5.41 -10.10 15.02
N GLU A 103 -5.68 -11.39 14.97
CA GLU A 103 -5.94 -12.11 13.72
C GLU A 103 -7.41 -11.91 13.34
N THR A 104 -7.68 -11.17 12.28
CA THR A 104 -9.04 -10.85 11.82
C THR A 104 -9.22 -10.95 10.32
N GLY A 105 -8.25 -11.55 9.61
CA GLY A 105 -8.27 -11.68 8.16
C GLY A 105 -9.36 -12.59 7.59
N GLY A 106 -10.15 -13.24 8.46
CA GLY A 106 -11.39 -13.93 8.07
C GLY A 106 -12.57 -13.01 7.78
N LYS A 107 -12.46 -11.70 8.10
CA LYS A 107 -13.52 -10.74 7.81
C LYS A 107 -13.64 -10.46 6.32
N LEU A 108 -14.88 -10.40 5.82
CA LEU A 108 -15.17 -10.14 4.40
C LEU A 108 -14.63 -8.80 3.93
N GLU A 109 -14.64 -7.78 4.80
CA GLU A 109 -14.09 -6.45 4.52
C GLU A 109 -12.59 -6.49 4.19
N SER A 110 -11.86 -7.45 4.73
CA SER A 110 -10.45 -7.67 4.35
C SER A 110 -10.32 -8.50 3.08
N GLN A 111 -11.18 -9.51 2.87
CA GLN A 111 -11.04 -10.45 1.75
C GLN A 111 -11.50 -9.87 0.42
N ILE A 112 -12.64 -9.14 0.39
CA ILE A 112 -13.26 -8.65 -0.83
C ILE A 112 -12.53 -7.39 -1.33
N PRO A 113 -11.96 -7.41 -2.56
CA PRO A 113 -11.22 -6.26 -3.08
C PRO A 113 -11.99 -4.93 -3.06
N ALA A 114 -13.27 -4.94 -3.44
CA ALA A 114 -14.10 -3.73 -3.44
C ALA A 114 -14.36 -3.14 -2.04
N PHE A 115 -14.07 -3.88 -0.96
CA PHE A 115 -14.33 -3.45 0.42
C PHE A 115 -13.10 -2.86 1.11
N HIS A 116 -12.00 -2.62 0.36
CA HIS A 116 -10.82 -2.00 0.95
C HIS A 116 -11.12 -0.65 1.63
N PRO A 117 -12.04 0.24 1.16
CA PRO A 117 -12.36 1.44 1.91
C PRO A 117 -12.99 1.12 3.28
N THR A 118 -13.95 0.21 3.31
CA THR A 118 -14.61 -0.25 4.54
C THR A 118 -13.62 -0.90 5.51
N SER A 119 -12.65 -1.67 5.00
CA SER A 119 -11.67 -2.34 5.84
C SER A 119 -10.82 -1.39 6.67
N THR A 120 -10.57 -0.16 6.19
CA THR A 120 -9.81 0.86 6.92
C THR A 120 -10.62 1.57 8.02
N GLU A 121 -11.92 1.30 8.11
CA GLU A 121 -12.83 1.80 9.14
C GLU A 121 -13.43 0.67 9.98
N THR A 122 -13.03 -0.59 9.71
CA THR A 122 -13.55 -1.77 10.43
C THR A 122 -12.78 -2.00 11.73
N PRO A 123 -13.45 -2.01 12.90
CA PRO A 123 -12.83 -2.34 14.17
C PRO A 123 -12.14 -3.72 14.17
N GLY A 124 -10.91 -3.75 14.66
CA GLY A 124 -10.04 -4.93 14.70
C GLY A 124 -9.29 -5.20 13.38
N LEU A 125 -9.60 -4.50 12.28
CA LEU A 125 -8.79 -4.48 11.06
C LEU A 125 -7.92 -3.23 11.00
N ALA A 126 -8.46 -2.09 11.38
CA ALA A 126 -7.82 -0.79 11.22
C ALA A 126 -7.33 -0.20 12.55
N SER A 127 -6.27 0.57 12.44
CA SER A 127 -5.77 1.51 13.44
C SER A 127 -5.85 2.92 12.89
N TRP A 128 -6.37 3.85 13.67
CA TRP A 128 -6.52 5.24 13.28
C TRP A 128 -5.48 6.12 13.94
N TYR A 129 -4.64 6.71 13.10
CA TYR A 129 -3.75 7.80 13.49
C TYR A 129 -4.38 9.12 13.07
N PHE A 130 -4.04 10.16 13.77
CA PHE A 130 -4.40 11.52 13.40
C PHE A 130 -3.11 12.31 13.26
N VAL A 131 -2.96 12.97 12.12
CA VAL A 131 -1.72 13.62 11.73
C VAL A 131 -1.93 15.11 11.50
N ASP A 132 -0.87 15.87 11.64
CA ASP A 132 -0.81 17.26 11.20
C ASP A 132 -0.18 17.33 9.80
N HIS A 133 -0.76 18.17 8.93
CA HIS A 133 -0.14 18.54 7.67
C HIS A 133 0.67 19.83 7.78
N TYR A 134 0.29 20.69 8.75
CA TYR A 134 0.88 22.00 8.95
C TYR A 134 1.14 22.30 10.44
N THR A 135 2.22 23.03 10.69
CA THR A 135 2.46 23.64 12.01
C THR A 135 1.55 24.84 12.23
N ASP A 136 1.26 25.60 11.16
CA ASP A 136 0.32 26.71 11.18
C ASP A 136 -1.10 26.21 11.42
N LYS A 137 -1.68 26.60 12.54
CA LYS A 137 -3.01 26.15 12.97
C LYS A 137 -4.14 26.63 12.05
N ALA A 138 -4.03 27.78 11.43
CA ALA A 138 -5.05 28.29 10.51
C ALA A 138 -5.05 27.46 9.21
N ARG A 139 -3.89 27.12 8.70
CA ARG A 139 -3.75 26.23 7.53
C ARG A 139 -4.25 24.81 7.85
N GLN A 140 -3.88 24.27 9.01
CA GLN A 140 -4.34 22.96 9.47
C GLN A 140 -5.87 22.90 9.58
N GLN A 141 -6.50 23.94 10.16
CA GLN A 141 -7.94 24.03 10.32
C GLN A 141 -8.71 24.27 9.01
N ALA A 142 -8.04 24.71 7.96
CA ALA A 142 -8.68 24.95 6.66
C ALA A 142 -8.98 23.65 5.90
N ASP A 143 -8.32 22.53 6.19
CA ASP A 143 -8.57 21.24 5.56
C ASP A 143 -9.98 20.73 5.89
N THR A 144 -10.74 20.34 4.86
CA THR A 144 -12.13 19.89 5.06
C THR A 144 -12.24 18.54 5.78
N LYS A 145 -11.12 17.81 5.89
CA LYS A 145 -11.02 16.50 6.56
C LYS A 145 -10.60 16.60 8.03
N ILE A 146 -10.38 17.83 8.53
CA ILE A 146 -9.91 18.07 9.91
C ILE A 146 -10.90 17.55 10.96
N THR A 147 -10.38 16.87 11.95
CA THR A 147 -11.08 16.49 13.17
C THR A 147 -10.44 17.18 14.38
N PRO A 148 -11.04 17.13 15.57
CA PRO A 148 -10.41 17.66 16.78
C PRO A 148 -9.03 17.04 17.10
N GLU A 149 -8.76 15.82 16.63
CA GLU A 149 -7.50 15.12 16.86
C GLU A 149 -6.46 15.35 15.74
N GLY A 150 -6.86 15.84 14.56
CA GLY A 150 -6.04 16.01 13.36
C GLY A 150 -6.71 15.45 12.11
N ILE A 151 -5.94 15.18 11.06
CA ILE A 151 -6.40 14.54 9.83
C ILE A 151 -6.30 13.01 9.97
N LEU A 152 -7.36 12.29 9.66
CA LEU A 152 -7.38 10.83 9.74
C LEU A 152 -6.34 10.20 8.81
N TYR A 153 -5.54 9.30 9.37
CA TYR A 153 -4.54 8.52 8.64
C TYR A 153 -4.68 7.03 9.00
N PRO A 154 -5.51 6.26 8.28
CA PRO A 154 -5.77 4.86 8.62
C PRO A 154 -4.59 3.96 8.28
N ARG A 155 -4.31 2.98 9.15
CA ARG A 155 -3.33 1.91 8.96
C ARG A 155 -3.97 0.55 9.30
N GLY A 156 -3.31 -0.55 8.95
CA GLY A 156 -3.76 -1.86 9.41
C GLY A 156 -3.32 -2.13 10.84
N GLY A 157 -4.26 -2.54 11.69
CA GLY A 157 -4.06 -2.91 13.08
C GLY A 157 -4.37 -4.40 13.33
N THR A 158 -3.94 -5.27 12.43
CA THR A 158 -4.21 -6.71 12.43
C THR A 158 -3.01 -7.48 11.87
N LEU A 159 -3.02 -8.80 11.98
CA LEU A 159 -2.01 -9.65 11.32
C LEU A 159 -1.97 -9.34 9.81
N GLY A 160 -0.77 -9.04 9.30
CA GLY A 160 -0.56 -8.52 7.95
C GLY A 160 -0.38 -7.00 7.89
N GLY A 161 -0.64 -6.28 8.98
CA GLY A 161 -0.52 -4.82 9.03
C GLY A 161 -1.33 -4.15 7.93
N SER A 162 -0.83 -3.05 7.36
CA SER A 162 -1.55 -2.30 6.31
C SER A 162 -1.79 -3.09 5.02
N THR A 163 -1.15 -4.24 4.80
CA THR A 163 -1.44 -5.11 3.64
C THR A 163 -2.80 -5.80 3.76
N ALA A 164 -3.36 -5.88 4.96
CA ALA A 164 -4.70 -6.43 5.22
C ALA A 164 -5.84 -5.45 4.92
N VAL A 165 -5.55 -4.15 4.72
CA VAL A 165 -6.56 -3.10 4.51
C VAL A 165 -6.29 -2.20 3.29
N ASN A 166 -5.14 -2.32 2.63
CA ASN A 166 -4.78 -1.48 1.47
C ASN A 166 -5.65 -1.78 0.23
N ALA A 167 -5.55 -0.94 -0.79
CA ALA A 167 -6.24 -1.13 -2.07
C ALA A 167 -5.59 -2.20 -2.97
N MET A 168 -4.65 -3.01 -2.47
CA MET A 168 -3.97 -4.12 -3.15
C MET A 168 -3.19 -3.74 -4.42
N ILE A 169 -3.07 -2.47 -4.75
CA ILE A 169 -2.34 -2.02 -5.94
C ILE A 169 -0.87 -2.44 -5.83
N THR A 170 -0.39 -3.15 -6.86
CA THR A 170 0.93 -3.79 -6.85
C THR A 170 1.78 -3.25 -7.99
N VAL A 171 2.43 -2.10 -7.75
CA VAL A 171 3.27 -1.41 -8.73
C VAL A 171 4.71 -1.33 -8.21
N ALA A 172 5.68 -1.69 -9.07
CA ALA A 172 7.09 -1.69 -8.75
C ALA A 172 7.64 -0.28 -8.52
N ALA A 173 8.70 -0.18 -7.71
CA ALA A 173 9.54 1.01 -7.67
C ALA A 173 10.32 1.16 -8.97
N LYS A 174 10.79 2.37 -9.25
CA LYS A 174 11.60 2.67 -10.42
C LYS A 174 13.05 2.22 -10.22
N ASN A 175 13.74 2.01 -11.31
CA ASN A 175 15.17 1.70 -11.26
C ASN A 175 15.96 2.79 -10.52
N SER A 176 15.62 4.06 -10.74
CA SER A 176 16.25 5.21 -10.07
C SER A 176 16.10 5.19 -8.54
N ASP A 177 15.05 4.59 -8.00
CA ASP A 177 14.87 4.45 -6.54
C ASP A 177 15.95 3.54 -5.95
N TRP A 178 16.20 2.40 -6.59
CA TRP A 178 17.19 1.43 -6.16
C TRP A 178 18.63 1.91 -6.40
N ASP A 179 18.90 2.41 -7.62
CA ASP A 179 20.21 2.96 -7.98
C ASP A 179 20.57 4.17 -7.12
N GLY A 180 19.56 4.93 -6.67
CA GLY A 180 19.74 6.02 -5.71
C GLY A 180 20.24 5.55 -4.35
N ILE A 181 19.73 4.41 -3.83
CA ILE A 181 20.22 3.81 -2.59
C ILE A 181 21.63 3.26 -2.79
N ALA A 182 21.91 2.58 -3.92
CA ALA A 182 23.23 2.09 -4.25
C ALA A 182 24.28 3.22 -4.28
N THR A 183 23.92 4.33 -4.92
CA THR A 183 24.79 5.51 -5.01
C THR A 183 25.00 6.16 -3.65
N LEU A 184 23.93 6.33 -2.86
CA LEU A 184 23.97 6.94 -1.54
C LEU A 184 24.89 6.16 -0.56
N THR A 185 24.80 4.84 -0.62
CA THR A 185 25.49 3.96 0.35
C THR A 185 26.83 3.41 -0.15
N GLY A 186 27.10 3.51 -1.46
CA GLY A 186 28.21 2.82 -2.11
C GLY A 186 28.05 1.29 -2.17
N ASP A 187 26.87 0.75 -1.87
CA ASP A 187 26.59 -0.68 -1.87
C ASP A 187 25.90 -1.11 -3.20
N PRO A 188 26.62 -1.78 -4.12
CA PRO A 188 26.08 -2.16 -5.41
C PRO A 188 24.97 -3.20 -5.34
N SER A 189 24.79 -3.88 -4.21
CA SER A 189 23.70 -4.85 -4.03
C SER A 189 22.30 -4.20 -4.12
N TRP A 190 22.23 -2.87 -4.00
CA TRP A 190 21.00 -2.09 -4.19
C TRP A 190 20.73 -1.65 -5.63
N GLN A 191 21.64 -1.89 -6.57
CA GLN A 191 21.37 -1.55 -7.98
C GLN A 191 20.09 -2.22 -8.48
N ALA A 192 19.35 -1.54 -9.34
CA ALA A 192 18.08 -2.03 -9.88
C ALA A 192 18.21 -3.43 -10.50
N SER A 193 19.30 -3.71 -11.21
CA SER A 193 19.60 -5.04 -11.78
C SER A 193 19.68 -6.13 -10.72
N ASN A 194 20.20 -5.82 -9.52
CA ASN A 194 20.28 -6.76 -8.41
C ASN A 194 18.96 -6.86 -7.66
N MET A 195 18.14 -5.81 -7.66
CA MET A 195 16.82 -5.80 -7.02
C MET A 195 15.77 -6.59 -7.80
N GLN A 196 15.95 -6.81 -9.11
CA GLN A 196 15.02 -7.56 -9.96
C GLN A 196 14.69 -8.96 -9.41
N GLN A 197 15.67 -9.68 -8.87
CA GLN A 197 15.44 -11.00 -8.29
C GLN A 197 14.43 -10.98 -7.13
N TYR A 198 14.37 -9.88 -6.35
CA TYR A 198 13.44 -9.73 -5.23
C TYR A 198 12.01 -9.45 -5.71
N PHE A 199 11.87 -8.73 -6.82
CA PHE A 199 10.59 -8.61 -7.51
C PHE A 199 10.05 -9.98 -7.93
N ASP A 200 10.88 -10.80 -8.58
CA ASP A 200 10.49 -12.14 -9.04
C ASP A 200 10.11 -13.06 -7.87
N ARG A 201 10.83 -12.94 -6.74
CA ARG A 201 10.52 -13.72 -5.53
C ARG A 201 9.20 -13.32 -4.91
N VAL A 202 8.92 -12.02 -4.79
CA VAL A 202 7.63 -11.53 -4.29
C VAL A 202 6.49 -12.09 -5.13
N HIS A 203 6.61 -12.09 -6.46
CA HIS A 203 5.56 -12.58 -7.36
C HIS A 203 5.28 -14.09 -7.24
N ARG A 204 6.20 -14.89 -6.69
CA ARG A 204 5.96 -16.32 -6.46
C ARG A 204 5.00 -16.59 -5.30
N TRP A 205 5.05 -15.80 -4.24
CA TRP A 205 4.20 -16.03 -3.06
C TRP A 205 3.02 -15.06 -2.96
N LEU A 206 3.12 -13.87 -3.53
CA LEU A 206 2.10 -12.81 -3.38
C LEU A 206 1.00 -13.06 -4.37
N GLY A 207 0.77 -13.83 -5.18
CA GLY A 207 -0.31 -13.83 -6.19
C GLY A 207 -0.65 -12.42 -6.66
N VAL A 208 -0.51 -12.16 -7.94
CA VAL A 208 -0.83 -10.85 -8.53
C VAL A 208 -1.74 -11.10 -9.72
N GLU A 209 -2.97 -10.59 -9.62
CA GLU A 209 -3.98 -10.75 -10.66
C GLU A 209 -4.31 -9.39 -11.29
N ARG A 210 -4.76 -9.42 -12.52
CA ARG A 210 -5.45 -8.28 -13.14
C ARG A 210 -6.94 -8.48 -12.98
N PRO A 211 -7.69 -7.48 -12.46
CA PRO A 211 -9.13 -7.60 -12.35
C PRO A 211 -9.76 -7.92 -13.72
N SER A 212 -10.65 -8.89 -13.76
CA SER A 212 -11.46 -9.13 -14.94
C SER A 212 -12.39 -7.94 -15.16
N ILE A 213 -12.49 -7.45 -16.39
CA ILE A 213 -13.43 -6.39 -16.73
C ILE A 213 -14.81 -7.03 -16.87
N PRO A 214 -15.79 -6.70 -16.02
CA PRO A 214 -17.13 -7.26 -16.13
C PRO A 214 -17.74 -6.96 -17.51
N ALA A 215 -18.49 -7.90 -18.08
CA ALA A 215 -19.14 -7.69 -19.37
C ALA A 215 -20.03 -6.42 -19.36
N ASP A 216 -20.71 -6.15 -18.25
CA ASP A 216 -21.54 -4.96 -18.08
C ASP A 216 -20.72 -3.66 -18.17
N ALA A 217 -19.44 -3.68 -17.76
CA ALA A 217 -18.55 -2.52 -17.85
C ALA A 217 -18.12 -2.22 -19.29
N LEU A 218 -18.06 -3.23 -20.16
CA LEU A 218 -17.73 -3.03 -21.59
C LEU A 218 -18.85 -2.32 -22.36
N PHE A 219 -20.08 -2.41 -21.87
CA PHE A 219 -21.26 -1.77 -22.46
C PHE A 219 -21.73 -0.55 -21.64
N ASP A 220 -20.94 -0.14 -20.64
CA ASP A 220 -21.19 1.06 -19.85
C ASP A 220 -20.73 2.30 -20.64
N GLY A 221 -21.69 3.08 -21.13
CA GLY A 221 -21.40 4.27 -21.93
C GLY A 221 -20.57 5.31 -21.18
N SER A 222 -20.86 5.52 -19.89
CA SER A 222 -20.12 6.48 -19.05
C SER A 222 -18.66 6.05 -18.87
N LEU A 223 -18.42 4.77 -18.57
CA LEU A 223 -17.07 4.23 -18.41
C LEU A 223 -16.30 4.27 -19.73
N MET A 224 -16.95 3.89 -20.83
CA MET A 224 -16.31 3.91 -22.16
C MET A 224 -15.97 5.33 -22.63
N ALA A 225 -16.82 6.32 -22.33
CA ALA A 225 -16.52 7.73 -22.59
C ALA A 225 -15.27 8.18 -21.82
N ILE A 226 -15.18 7.89 -20.52
CA ILE A 226 -14.03 8.22 -19.67
C ILE A 226 -12.74 7.54 -20.18
N LEU A 227 -12.79 6.26 -20.51
CA LEU A 227 -11.64 5.51 -21.02
C LEU A 227 -11.18 6.07 -22.37
N THR A 228 -12.11 6.27 -23.32
CA THR A 228 -11.79 6.81 -24.65
C THR A 228 -11.15 8.20 -24.55
N ALA A 229 -11.71 9.09 -23.71
CA ALA A 229 -11.16 10.41 -23.48
C ALA A 229 -9.74 10.35 -22.84
N SER A 230 -9.53 9.42 -21.91
CA SER A 230 -8.23 9.18 -21.27
C SER A 230 -7.16 8.75 -22.27
N PHE A 231 -7.50 7.80 -23.14
CA PHE A 231 -6.59 7.35 -24.20
C PHE A 231 -6.28 8.46 -25.18
N LYS A 232 -7.29 9.19 -25.63
CA LYS A 232 -7.12 10.28 -26.59
C LYS A 232 -6.25 11.41 -26.03
N GLU A 233 -6.49 11.87 -24.80
CA GLU A 233 -5.65 12.91 -24.18
C GLU A 233 -4.23 12.41 -23.93
N SER A 234 -4.06 11.15 -23.56
CA SER A 234 -2.73 10.55 -23.38
C SER A 234 -1.96 10.45 -24.70
N ALA A 235 -2.62 10.06 -25.80
CA ALA A 235 -2.02 10.00 -27.13
C ALA A 235 -1.62 11.40 -27.63
N ASP A 236 -2.49 12.39 -27.48
CA ASP A 236 -2.23 13.80 -27.88
C ASP A 236 -1.05 14.41 -27.11
N ARG A 237 -0.75 13.90 -25.91
CA ARG A 237 0.42 14.29 -25.13
C ARG A 237 1.66 13.45 -25.40
N GLY A 238 1.60 12.49 -26.32
CA GLY A 238 2.71 11.62 -26.64
C GLY A 238 3.09 10.62 -25.54
N LEU A 239 2.16 10.31 -24.64
CA LEU A 239 2.39 9.31 -23.57
C LEU A 239 2.39 7.87 -24.10
N GLY A 240 2.19 7.70 -25.40
CA GLY A 240 1.96 6.41 -26.03
C GLY A 240 0.52 5.93 -25.84
N GLY A 241 0.08 5.11 -26.75
CA GLY A 241 -1.28 4.58 -26.76
C GLY A 241 -1.83 4.56 -28.18
N PRO A 242 -2.89 3.77 -28.41
CA PRO A 242 -3.55 3.75 -29.68
C PRO A 242 -4.28 5.08 -29.91
N ASP A 243 -4.29 5.54 -31.14
CA ASP A 243 -5.20 6.59 -31.55
C ASP A 243 -6.63 6.03 -31.52
N VAL A 244 -7.46 6.60 -30.66
CA VAL A 244 -8.86 6.24 -30.51
C VAL A 244 -9.71 7.27 -31.26
N ASP A 245 -10.67 6.78 -32.03
CA ASP A 245 -11.63 7.62 -32.74
C ASP A 245 -12.82 7.94 -31.82
N LEU A 246 -12.95 9.20 -31.42
CA LEU A 246 -14.07 9.63 -30.58
C LEU A 246 -15.44 9.41 -31.24
N ALA A 247 -15.47 9.30 -32.57
CA ALA A 247 -16.71 9.08 -33.33
C ALA A 247 -17.11 7.58 -33.47
N ASP A 248 -16.19 6.63 -33.15
CA ASP A 248 -16.46 5.19 -33.23
C ASP A 248 -16.08 4.45 -31.93
N PRO A 249 -16.92 4.54 -30.91
CA PRO A 249 -16.69 3.90 -29.62
C PRO A 249 -16.57 2.37 -29.68
N LEU A 250 -17.26 1.72 -30.60
CA LEU A 250 -17.21 0.25 -30.74
C LEU A 250 -15.85 -0.22 -31.26
N ARG A 251 -15.25 0.49 -32.22
CA ARG A 251 -13.89 0.24 -32.67
C ARG A 251 -12.88 0.43 -31.53
N ASN A 252 -13.12 1.43 -30.68
CA ASN A 252 -12.26 1.73 -29.55
C ASN A 252 -12.27 0.64 -28.49
N ILE A 253 -13.36 -0.11 -28.28
CA ILE A 253 -13.45 -1.20 -27.27
C ILE A 253 -12.30 -2.18 -27.44
N PHE A 254 -12.06 -2.71 -28.62
CA PHE A 254 -10.98 -3.69 -28.86
C PHE A 254 -9.60 -3.06 -28.69
N THR A 255 -9.45 -1.83 -29.13
CA THR A 255 -8.22 -1.06 -29.04
C THR A 255 -7.84 -0.78 -27.59
N ILE A 256 -8.82 -0.30 -26.80
CA ILE A 256 -8.66 -0.02 -25.36
C ILE A 256 -8.35 -1.32 -24.60
N PHE A 257 -9.09 -2.40 -24.91
CA PHE A 257 -8.89 -3.68 -24.25
C PHE A 257 -7.49 -4.24 -24.45
N ASN A 258 -7.00 -4.27 -25.66
CA ASN A 258 -5.64 -4.72 -25.98
C ASN A 258 -4.57 -3.88 -25.29
N PHE A 259 -4.83 -2.57 -25.12
CA PHE A 259 -3.87 -1.69 -24.47
C PHE A 259 -3.85 -1.86 -22.94
N LEU A 260 -5.00 -2.07 -22.31
CA LEU A 260 -5.09 -2.33 -20.86
C LEU A 260 -4.40 -3.63 -20.45
N THR A 261 -4.10 -4.53 -21.38
CA THR A 261 -3.30 -5.73 -21.09
C THR A 261 -1.81 -5.46 -20.89
N LYS A 262 -1.33 -4.24 -21.20
CA LYS A 262 0.08 -3.86 -21.04
C LYS A 262 0.49 -3.89 -19.56
N ASP A 263 1.64 -4.49 -19.28
CA ASP A 263 2.12 -4.66 -17.90
C ASP A 263 2.83 -3.41 -17.40
N ILE A 264 2.21 -2.72 -16.43
CA ILE A 264 2.78 -1.52 -15.81
C ILE A 264 4.12 -1.81 -15.12
N ASN A 265 4.30 -3.00 -14.54
CA ASN A 265 5.52 -3.36 -13.83
C ASN A 265 6.69 -3.60 -14.79
N GLN A 266 6.45 -4.30 -15.91
CA GLN A 266 7.47 -4.46 -16.95
C GLN A 266 7.91 -3.11 -17.53
N GLU A 267 6.98 -2.20 -17.80
CA GLU A 267 7.31 -0.87 -18.31
C GLU A 267 8.05 -0.01 -17.27
N THR A 268 7.68 -0.12 -15.99
CA THR A 268 8.35 0.59 -14.88
C THR A 268 9.79 0.14 -14.73
N MET A 269 10.03 -1.17 -14.69
CA MET A 269 11.38 -1.75 -14.57
C MET A 269 12.23 -1.53 -15.83
N ALA A 270 11.59 -1.37 -16.99
CA ALA A 270 12.30 -1.00 -18.21
C ALA A 270 12.56 0.52 -18.32
N GLY A 271 12.17 1.32 -17.34
CA GLY A 271 12.34 2.78 -17.33
C GLY A 271 11.47 3.54 -18.35
N ARG A 272 10.42 2.91 -18.86
CA ARG A 272 9.58 3.45 -19.93
C ARG A 272 8.13 3.72 -19.51
N ALA A 273 7.80 3.58 -18.22
CA ALA A 273 6.42 3.67 -17.76
C ALA A 273 5.83 5.07 -17.96
N GLN A 274 5.21 5.28 -19.08
CA GLN A 274 4.30 6.38 -19.38
C GLN A 274 3.13 5.85 -20.21
N GLY A 275 1.93 6.38 -19.95
CA GLY A 275 0.73 5.98 -20.66
C GLY A 275 -0.38 5.48 -19.77
N VAL A 276 -1.35 4.80 -20.38
CA VAL A 276 -2.54 4.25 -19.71
C VAL A 276 -2.34 2.77 -19.43
N PHE A 277 -2.71 2.33 -18.23
CA PHE A 277 -2.55 0.95 -17.77
C PHE A 277 -3.76 0.50 -16.97
N GLN A 278 -3.85 -0.80 -16.74
CA GLN A 278 -4.69 -1.41 -15.71
C GLN A 278 -3.84 -1.68 -14.45
N PHE A 279 -4.45 -1.62 -13.27
CA PHE A 279 -3.76 -1.98 -12.03
C PHE A 279 -3.62 -3.50 -11.90
N PRO A 280 -2.41 -4.03 -11.65
CA PRO A 280 -2.24 -5.35 -11.05
C PRO A 280 -2.58 -5.27 -9.56
N LEU A 281 -3.32 -6.25 -9.05
CA LEU A 281 -3.75 -6.31 -7.66
C LEU A 281 -3.11 -7.51 -6.95
N ALA A 282 -2.72 -7.32 -5.70
CA ALA A 282 -2.31 -8.39 -4.80
C ALA A 282 -3.53 -9.21 -4.37
N THR A 283 -3.99 -10.07 -5.28
CA THR A 283 -5.11 -10.99 -5.10
C THR A 283 -4.74 -12.39 -5.58
N LYS A 284 -5.38 -13.38 -4.99
CA LYS A 284 -5.37 -14.77 -5.43
C LYS A 284 -6.80 -15.29 -5.38
N GLU A 285 -7.29 -15.85 -6.47
CA GLU A 285 -8.68 -16.31 -6.59
C GLU A 285 -9.68 -15.19 -6.25
N HIS A 286 -9.38 -13.97 -6.74
CA HIS A 286 -10.20 -12.77 -6.53
C HIS A 286 -10.40 -12.38 -5.06
N LYS A 287 -9.54 -12.84 -4.16
CA LYS A 287 -9.46 -12.45 -2.75
C LYS A 287 -8.14 -11.75 -2.49
N ARG A 288 -8.15 -10.82 -1.52
CA ARG A 288 -6.91 -10.21 -1.05
C ARG A 288 -5.87 -11.27 -0.71
N ASN A 289 -4.65 -11.07 -1.18
CA ASN A 289 -3.49 -11.87 -0.81
C ASN A 289 -2.36 -10.94 -0.34
N GLY A 290 -1.66 -11.33 0.70
CA GLY A 290 -0.64 -10.47 1.30
C GLY A 290 0.24 -11.20 2.31
N THR A 291 0.83 -10.43 3.22
CA THR A 291 1.75 -10.99 4.22
C THR A 291 1.08 -11.94 5.19
N ARG A 292 -0.20 -11.70 5.52
CA ARG A 292 -0.98 -12.59 6.37
C ARG A 292 -1.07 -14.00 5.80
N GLU A 293 -1.44 -14.12 4.54
CA GLU A 293 -1.60 -15.39 3.83
C GLU A 293 -0.27 -16.13 3.75
N TYR A 294 0.82 -15.41 3.49
CA TYR A 294 2.16 -16.00 3.47
C TYR A 294 2.63 -16.50 4.84
N LEU A 295 2.36 -15.74 5.91
CA LEU A 295 2.66 -16.12 7.29
C LEU A 295 1.87 -17.37 7.69
N ILE A 296 0.56 -17.38 7.49
CA ILE A 296 -0.31 -18.50 7.85
C ILE A 296 0.06 -19.74 7.04
N GLY A 297 0.27 -19.59 5.72
CA GLY A 297 0.74 -20.67 4.86
C GLY A 297 2.08 -21.25 5.30
N THR A 298 3.00 -20.41 5.81
CA THR A 298 4.28 -20.89 6.36
C THR A 298 4.11 -21.62 7.68
N ALA A 299 3.30 -21.07 8.60
CA ALA A 299 3.11 -21.66 9.92
C ALA A 299 2.31 -22.98 9.88
N ARG A 300 1.44 -23.15 8.87
CA ARG A 300 0.66 -24.39 8.64
C ARG A 300 1.33 -25.38 7.69
N ASP A 301 2.50 -25.04 7.14
CA ASP A 301 3.19 -25.91 6.20
C ASP A 301 3.51 -27.27 6.85
N PRO A 302 3.20 -28.42 6.18
CA PRO A 302 3.49 -29.76 6.69
C PRO A 302 4.96 -30.02 7.06
N ARG A 303 5.89 -29.23 6.48
CA ARG A 303 7.33 -29.27 6.82
C ARG A 303 7.64 -28.70 8.21
N ARG A 304 6.66 -28.05 8.85
CA ARG A 304 6.74 -27.54 10.24
C ARG A 304 7.87 -26.54 10.44
N PHE A 305 7.90 -25.51 9.63
CA PHE A 305 8.87 -24.41 9.79
C PHE A 305 8.76 -23.77 11.17
N PRO A 306 9.90 -23.43 11.82
CA PRO A 306 9.93 -22.98 13.22
C PRO A 306 9.48 -21.51 13.37
N LEU A 307 8.29 -21.17 12.89
CA LEU A 307 7.63 -19.89 13.03
C LEU A 307 6.60 -19.94 14.17
N ARG A 308 6.69 -18.98 15.09
CA ARG A 308 5.68 -18.71 16.11
C ARG A 308 5.11 -17.31 15.91
N ILE A 309 3.80 -17.18 15.94
CA ILE A 309 3.08 -15.91 15.77
C ILE A 309 2.32 -15.61 17.06
N LYS A 310 2.70 -14.53 17.74
CA LYS A 310 1.97 -14.01 18.91
C LYS A 310 1.29 -12.70 18.51
N THR A 311 0.00 -12.74 18.35
CA THR A 311 -0.86 -11.56 18.20
C THR A 311 -1.23 -10.96 19.55
N GLN A 312 -1.79 -9.75 19.56
CA GLN A 312 -2.14 -9.02 20.78
C GLN A 312 -0.93 -8.80 21.70
N ALA A 313 0.22 -8.55 21.10
CA ALA A 313 1.50 -8.35 21.76
C ALA A 313 2.07 -6.97 21.38
N LEU A 314 1.74 -5.96 22.19
CA LEU A 314 2.24 -4.60 21.98
C LEU A 314 3.68 -4.47 22.51
N VAL A 315 4.66 -4.51 21.62
CA VAL A 315 6.06 -4.31 21.99
C VAL A 315 6.27 -2.88 22.49
N THR A 316 6.91 -2.75 23.64
CA THR A 316 7.12 -1.48 24.33
C THR A 316 8.55 -0.95 24.19
N ARG A 317 9.53 -1.87 24.10
CA ARG A 317 10.95 -1.51 23.94
C ARG A 317 11.80 -2.71 23.53
N VAL A 318 12.96 -2.41 22.98
CA VAL A 318 14.07 -3.34 22.80
C VAL A 318 14.88 -3.44 24.10
N ASN A 319 15.21 -4.66 24.51
CA ASN A 319 16.08 -4.91 25.65
C ASN A 319 17.53 -5.05 25.16
N PHE A 320 18.44 -4.37 25.83
CA PHE A 320 19.85 -4.38 25.53
C PHE A 320 20.67 -5.06 26.64
N ALA A 321 21.89 -5.47 26.32
CA ALA A 321 22.89 -5.86 27.32
C ALA A 321 23.12 -4.72 28.34
N GLU A 322 23.65 -5.07 29.52
CA GLU A 322 23.82 -4.11 30.62
C GLU A 322 24.79 -2.95 30.29
N ALA A 323 25.72 -3.20 29.40
CA ALA A 323 26.68 -2.20 28.92
C ALA A 323 26.98 -2.38 27.43
N PRO A 324 27.44 -1.32 26.74
CA PRO A 324 27.91 -1.43 25.37
C PRO A 324 29.20 -2.27 25.30
N ASP A 325 29.47 -2.81 24.10
CA ASP A 325 30.72 -3.52 23.83
C ASP A 325 31.97 -2.58 23.82
N ALA A 326 33.12 -3.16 23.57
CA ALA A 326 34.38 -2.41 23.50
C ALA A 326 34.43 -1.36 22.36
N GLN A 327 33.52 -1.46 21.37
CA GLN A 327 33.35 -0.52 20.28
C GLN A 327 32.24 0.51 20.57
N GLY A 328 31.64 0.48 21.75
CA GLY A 328 30.55 1.37 22.16
C GLY A 328 29.18 0.99 21.60
N LYS A 329 29.02 -0.20 21.04
CA LYS A 329 27.76 -0.67 20.48
C LYS A 329 26.89 -1.37 21.52
N TRP A 330 25.61 -1.05 21.54
CA TRP A 330 24.62 -1.69 22.41
C TRP A 330 24.07 -2.95 21.74
N LYS A 331 24.27 -4.12 22.38
CA LYS A 331 23.75 -5.39 21.86
C LYS A 331 22.29 -5.57 22.24
N ALA A 332 21.40 -5.70 21.25
CA ALA A 332 20.02 -6.11 21.46
C ALA A 332 19.95 -7.59 21.85
N ILE A 333 19.21 -7.90 22.92
CA ILE A 333 19.09 -9.25 23.48
C ILE A 333 17.65 -9.74 23.56
N GLY A 334 16.69 -8.97 23.11
CA GLY A 334 15.27 -9.31 23.08
C GLY A 334 14.37 -8.08 23.14
N VAL A 335 13.10 -8.29 23.46
CA VAL A 335 12.11 -7.23 23.60
C VAL A 335 11.25 -7.41 24.84
N GLU A 336 10.59 -6.33 25.23
CA GLU A 336 9.51 -6.32 26.22
C GLU A 336 8.21 -5.96 25.50
N PHE A 337 7.12 -6.64 25.82
CA PHE A 337 5.80 -6.34 25.29
C PHE A 337 4.70 -6.45 26.34
N LEU A 338 3.59 -5.78 26.11
CA LEU A 338 2.35 -5.91 26.87
C LEU A 338 1.47 -6.95 26.18
N ASP A 339 1.06 -7.96 26.96
CA ASP A 339 0.21 -9.06 26.49
C ASP A 339 -1.27 -8.71 26.75
N GLY A 340 -2.02 -8.45 25.69
CA GLY A 340 -3.42 -8.08 25.76
C GLY A 340 -3.98 -7.49 24.49
N ALA A 341 -5.29 -7.54 24.37
CA ALA A 341 -6.02 -7.03 23.22
C ALA A 341 -6.19 -5.51 23.28
N SER A 342 -6.16 -4.85 22.13
CA SER A 342 -6.58 -3.45 21.95
C SER A 342 -5.87 -2.46 22.89
N LEU A 343 -4.60 -2.73 23.18
CA LEU A 343 -3.80 -1.93 24.10
C LEU A 343 -3.30 -0.62 23.50
N TYR A 344 -3.11 -0.57 22.19
CA TYR A 344 -2.59 0.61 21.52
C TYR A 344 -3.69 1.60 21.20
N GLN A 345 -3.51 2.88 21.51
CA GLN A 345 -4.55 3.92 21.35
C GLN A 345 -5.01 4.15 19.90
N ALA A 346 -4.24 3.71 18.91
CA ALA A 346 -4.69 3.76 17.52
C ALA A 346 -5.68 2.65 17.15
N ASP A 347 -5.81 1.58 17.93
CA ASP A 347 -6.81 0.54 17.72
C ASP A 347 -8.21 1.13 17.95
N LEU A 348 -9.12 0.95 16.98
CA LEU A 348 -10.50 1.42 17.06
C LEU A 348 -11.30 0.80 18.22
N THR A 349 -10.81 -0.30 18.78
CA THR A 349 -11.38 -0.97 19.96
C THR A 349 -10.57 -0.72 21.24
N SER A 350 -9.64 0.24 21.22
CA SER A 350 -8.80 0.57 22.37
C SER A 350 -9.63 1.00 23.57
N ASP A 351 -9.36 0.39 24.73
CA ASP A 351 -9.95 0.75 26.01
C ASP A 351 -8.87 1.25 26.96
N SER A 352 -8.90 2.53 27.26
CA SER A 352 -7.99 3.16 28.22
C SER A 352 -8.22 2.71 29.66
N GLY A 353 -9.40 2.14 29.98
CA GLY A 353 -9.80 1.64 31.29
C GLY A 353 -9.51 0.15 31.50
N ALA A 354 -8.98 -0.56 30.50
CA ALA A 354 -8.65 -1.98 30.61
C ALA A 354 -7.67 -2.24 31.77
N ALA A 355 -7.81 -3.40 32.43
CA ALA A 355 -6.91 -3.85 33.48
C ALA A 355 -5.44 -3.77 33.01
N ALA A 356 -4.51 -3.53 33.94
CA ALA A 356 -3.10 -3.45 33.63
C ALA A 356 -2.62 -4.73 32.91
N PRO A 357 -2.13 -4.64 31.67
CA PRO A 357 -1.72 -5.83 30.91
C PRO A 357 -0.46 -6.45 31.52
N ARG A 358 -0.29 -7.74 31.34
CA ARG A 358 0.93 -8.44 31.75
C ARG A 358 2.10 -7.99 30.88
N THR A 359 3.19 -7.61 31.54
CA THR A 359 4.45 -7.36 30.85
C THR A 359 5.21 -8.68 30.67
N VAL A 360 5.64 -8.93 29.44
CA VAL A 360 6.35 -10.14 29.04
C VAL A 360 7.70 -9.75 28.43
N LYS A 361 8.77 -10.49 28.80
CA LYS A 361 10.11 -10.34 28.22
C LYS A 361 10.47 -11.61 27.46
N VAL A 362 10.95 -11.44 26.23
CA VAL A 362 11.43 -12.52 25.37
C VAL A 362 12.84 -12.24 24.89
N ARG A 363 13.64 -13.30 24.71
CA ARG A 363 15.06 -13.22 24.34
C ARG A 363 15.29 -13.64 22.90
N ALA A 364 16.19 -12.91 22.24
CA ALA A 364 16.74 -13.24 20.94
C ALA A 364 18.23 -13.60 21.08
N SER A 365 18.66 -14.72 20.52
CA SER A 365 20.07 -15.11 20.51
C SER A 365 20.86 -14.50 19.36
N LYS A 366 20.20 -14.20 18.24
CA LYS A 366 20.81 -13.56 17.07
C LYS A 366 20.38 -12.10 16.95
N GLU A 367 19.16 -11.81 16.52
CA GLU A 367 18.75 -10.44 16.22
C GLU A 367 17.30 -10.15 16.60
N VAL A 368 17.04 -8.88 16.91
CA VAL A 368 15.72 -8.24 16.96
C VAL A 368 15.54 -7.41 15.69
N ILE A 369 14.38 -7.55 15.02
CA ILE A 369 14.08 -6.84 13.77
C ILE A 369 12.78 -6.05 13.96
N LEU A 370 12.90 -4.72 13.92
CA LEU A 370 11.75 -3.82 14.02
C LEU A 370 11.11 -3.65 12.63
N SER A 371 9.81 -3.88 12.55
CA SER A 371 9.00 -3.80 11.33
C SER A 371 7.60 -3.25 11.64
N ALA A 372 7.52 -2.31 12.59
CA ALA A 372 6.27 -1.78 13.11
C ALA A 372 5.67 -0.66 12.22
N GLY A 373 6.30 -0.36 11.08
CA GLY A 373 5.87 0.66 10.12
C GLY A 373 6.40 2.06 10.44
N ALA A 374 6.23 2.98 9.48
CA ALA A 374 6.87 4.30 9.50
C ALA A 374 6.50 5.19 10.70
N PHE A 375 5.44 4.89 11.44
CA PHE A 375 5.08 5.64 12.65
C PHE A 375 5.59 4.96 13.92
N ASN A 376 5.45 3.64 14.02
CA ASN A 376 5.77 2.94 15.26
C ASN A 376 7.21 2.44 15.33
N THR A 377 7.89 2.23 14.23
CA THR A 377 9.32 1.88 14.25
C THR A 377 10.16 2.99 14.87
N PRO A 378 10.09 4.28 14.44
CA PRO A 378 10.78 5.33 15.14
C PRO A 378 10.30 5.52 16.59
N GLN A 379 9.01 5.33 16.89
CA GLN A 379 8.49 5.35 18.25
C GLN A 379 9.20 4.31 19.14
N LEU A 380 9.30 3.06 18.66
CA LEU A 380 9.97 1.98 19.41
C LEU A 380 11.47 2.23 19.57
N LEU A 381 12.14 2.77 18.56
CA LEU A 381 13.56 3.16 18.67
C LEU A 381 13.72 4.22 19.78
N MET A 382 12.92 5.28 19.79
CA MET A 382 12.94 6.33 20.80
C MET A 382 12.64 5.79 22.20
N LEU A 383 11.58 4.98 22.36
CA LEU A 383 11.23 4.33 23.64
C LEU A 383 12.33 3.38 24.15
N SER A 384 13.20 2.91 23.26
CA SER A 384 14.35 2.05 23.57
C SER A 384 15.64 2.84 23.87
N GLY A 385 15.59 4.18 23.86
CA GLY A 385 16.74 5.06 24.10
C GLY A 385 17.58 5.34 22.87
N ILE A 386 17.03 5.15 21.65
CA ILE A 386 17.70 5.42 20.38
C ILE A 386 17.00 6.57 19.66
N GLY A 387 17.64 7.72 19.55
CA GLY A 387 17.05 8.90 18.94
C GLY A 387 17.79 10.19 19.25
N ASP A 388 17.14 11.33 19.05
CA ASP A 388 17.68 12.63 19.44
C ASP A 388 17.72 12.76 20.97
N ARG A 389 18.89 13.10 21.50
CA ARG A 389 19.11 13.17 22.95
C ARG A 389 18.20 14.16 23.65
N ALA A 390 17.97 15.32 23.05
CA ALA A 390 17.13 16.35 23.66
C ALA A 390 15.68 15.88 23.75
N GLN A 391 15.16 15.32 22.67
CA GLN A 391 13.80 14.76 22.63
C GLN A 391 13.62 13.62 23.63
N LEU A 392 14.59 12.70 23.74
CA LEU A 392 14.51 11.59 24.71
C LEU A 392 14.50 12.10 26.16
N ALA A 393 15.33 13.11 26.45
CA ALA A 393 15.41 13.73 27.78
C ALA A 393 14.10 14.43 28.20
N GLU A 394 13.36 15.04 27.25
CA GLU A 394 12.05 15.64 27.50
C GLU A 394 11.03 14.63 28.05
N HIS A 395 11.21 13.35 27.75
CA HIS A 395 10.35 12.26 28.20
C HIS A 395 10.95 11.38 29.29
N GLY A 396 12.10 11.78 29.86
CA GLY A 396 12.80 11.03 30.91
C GLY A 396 13.41 9.70 30.42
N ILE A 397 13.72 9.60 29.13
CA ILE A 397 14.31 8.39 28.52
C ILE A 397 15.84 8.56 28.42
N ASP A 398 16.58 7.65 29.03
CA ASP A 398 18.03 7.63 28.95
C ASP A 398 18.52 7.30 27.53
N THR A 399 19.38 8.16 26.97
CA THR A 399 19.93 7.96 25.64
C THR A 399 21.01 6.87 25.65
N LYS A 400 20.75 5.76 24.97
CA LYS A 400 21.74 4.72 24.68
C LYS A 400 22.54 5.05 23.42
N VAL A 401 21.83 5.41 22.36
CA VAL A 401 22.45 5.79 21.07
C VAL A 401 21.84 7.10 20.60
N HIS A 402 22.70 8.12 20.43
CA HIS A 402 22.27 9.39 19.82
C HIS A 402 22.20 9.25 18.31
N LEU A 403 20.97 9.14 17.76
CA LEU A 403 20.67 9.10 16.33
C LEU A 403 19.56 10.12 16.02
N PRO A 404 19.92 11.38 15.72
CA PRO A 404 18.93 12.44 15.51
C PRO A 404 18.03 12.23 14.29
N GLY A 405 18.42 11.36 13.36
CA GLY A 405 17.62 10.97 12.20
C GLY A 405 16.39 10.12 12.52
N VAL A 406 16.30 9.53 13.72
CA VAL A 406 15.13 8.74 14.11
C VAL A 406 13.89 9.64 14.20
N GLY A 407 12.86 9.28 13.42
CA GLY A 407 11.60 10.04 13.35
C GLY A 407 11.68 11.33 12.53
N THR A 408 12.81 11.62 11.89
CA THR A 408 12.93 12.70 10.90
C THR A 408 12.82 12.16 9.48
N ASN A 409 12.84 13.05 8.47
CA ASN A 409 12.74 12.65 7.06
C ASN A 409 11.45 11.85 6.73
N LEU A 410 10.40 11.95 7.57
CA LEU A 410 9.11 11.32 7.24
C LEU A 410 8.59 11.89 5.93
N GLN A 411 8.28 11.02 4.99
CA GLN A 411 7.80 11.38 3.67
C GLN A 411 6.47 10.70 3.39
N ASP A 412 5.64 11.39 2.62
CA ASP A 412 4.43 10.87 2.02
C ASP A 412 4.24 11.48 0.64
N ARG A 413 3.19 11.10 -0.05
CA ARG A 413 2.82 11.65 -1.35
C ARG A 413 1.81 12.76 -1.16
N TYR A 414 1.75 13.67 -2.14
CA TYR A 414 0.60 14.57 -2.27
C TYR A 414 -0.41 13.93 -3.21
N GLU A 415 -1.61 13.74 -2.73
CA GLU A 415 -2.73 13.22 -3.50
C GLU A 415 -3.96 14.11 -3.32
N VAL A 416 -4.71 14.32 -4.39
CA VAL A 416 -6.00 15.04 -4.37
C VAL A 416 -7.01 14.29 -5.21
N GLY A 417 -8.28 14.30 -4.78
CA GLY A 417 -9.39 13.71 -5.51
C GLY A 417 -10.22 14.78 -6.25
N MET A 418 -10.48 14.59 -7.54
CA MET A 418 -11.44 15.38 -8.30
C MET A 418 -12.68 14.56 -8.57
N VAL A 419 -13.83 15.03 -8.13
CA VAL A 419 -15.09 14.29 -8.23
C VAL A 419 -16.00 14.90 -9.29
N SER A 420 -16.51 14.03 -10.18
CA SER A 420 -17.55 14.36 -11.15
C SER A 420 -18.80 13.53 -10.90
N GLU A 421 -19.96 14.16 -11.03
CA GLU A 421 -21.27 13.52 -11.08
C GLU A 421 -21.63 13.26 -12.54
N LEU A 422 -22.04 12.04 -12.85
CA LEU A 422 -22.44 11.58 -14.19
C LEU A 422 -23.96 11.54 -14.30
N SER A 423 -24.48 11.58 -15.55
CA SER A 423 -25.92 11.48 -15.81
C SER A 423 -26.53 10.13 -15.41
N ASP A 424 -25.74 9.05 -15.50
CA ASP A 424 -26.21 7.68 -15.26
C ASP A 424 -25.34 6.93 -14.26
N ASN A 425 -25.97 5.95 -13.59
CA ASN A 425 -25.25 5.01 -12.75
C ASN A 425 -24.38 4.06 -13.57
N PHE A 426 -23.18 3.77 -13.10
CA PHE A 426 -22.32 2.74 -13.69
C PHE A 426 -23.03 1.40 -13.74
N ALA A 427 -23.11 0.80 -14.93
CA ALA A 427 -23.84 -0.44 -15.18
C ALA A 427 -23.32 -1.58 -14.29
N ALA A 428 -22.02 -1.71 -14.13
CA ALA A 428 -21.37 -2.73 -13.30
C ALA A 428 -21.73 -2.61 -11.81
N LEU A 429 -22.07 -1.41 -11.32
CA LEU A 429 -22.38 -1.15 -9.90
C LEU A 429 -23.89 -1.07 -9.62
N ARG A 430 -24.72 -1.00 -10.65
CA ARG A 430 -26.16 -0.73 -10.50
C ARG A 430 -26.87 -1.65 -9.51
N ARG A 431 -26.45 -2.92 -9.45
CA ARG A 431 -27.04 -3.96 -8.60
C ARG A 431 -26.31 -4.17 -7.28
N CYS A 432 -25.14 -3.55 -7.08
CA CYS A 432 -24.33 -3.74 -5.88
C CYS A 432 -24.95 -2.98 -4.70
N THR A 433 -25.01 -3.61 -3.53
CA THR A 433 -25.53 -2.98 -2.31
C THR A 433 -24.45 -2.72 -1.26
N TYR A 434 -23.26 -3.29 -1.44
CA TYR A 434 -22.14 -3.29 -0.47
C TYR A 434 -22.53 -3.90 0.88
N GLY A 435 -23.57 -4.75 0.91
CA GLY A 435 -24.05 -5.41 2.13
C GLY A 435 -23.28 -6.67 2.50
N ALA A 436 -22.51 -7.24 1.58
CA ALA A 436 -21.76 -8.50 1.74
C ALA A 436 -22.65 -9.67 2.25
N ASP A 437 -23.88 -9.73 1.82
CA ASP A 437 -24.84 -10.76 2.21
C ASP A 437 -25.49 -11.46 0.99
N LYS A 438 -26.27 -12.51 1.26
CA LYS A 438 -26.93 -13.29 0.22
C LYS A 438 -27.92 -12.49 -0.66
N ASN A 439 -28.34 -11.31 -0.25
CA ASN A 439 -29.24 -10.44 -0.99
C ASN A 439 -28.48 -9.50 -1.94
N ASP A 440 -27.15 -9.33 -1.75
CA ASP A 440 -26.31 -8.55 -2.63
C ASP A 440 -25.93 -9.35 -3.90
N PRO A 441 -26.39 -8.96 -5.09
CA PRO A 441 -26.04 -9.64 -6.33
C PRO A 441 -24.53 -9.61 -6.62
N CYS A 442 -23.84 -8.52 -6.31
CA CYS A 442 -22.40 -8.38 -6.54
C CYS A 442 -21.58 -9.28 -5.60
N PHE A 443 -22.04 -9.48 -4.37
CA PHE A 443 -21.43 -10.45 -3.46
C PHE A 443 -21.57 -11.88 -3.97
N ARG A 444 -22.78 -12.27 -4.46
CA ARG A 444 -22.98 -13.59 -5.07
C ARG A 444 -22.14 -13.82 -6.33
N ASP A 445 -21.92 -12.78 -7.12
CA ASP A 445 -21.04 -12.86 -8.29
C ASP A 445 -19.58 -13.00 -7.88
N TRP A 446 -19.14 -12.27 -6.84
CA TRP A 446 -17.78 -12.41 -6.29
C TRP A 446 -17.52 -13.82 -5.75
N GLN A 447 -18.47 -14.44 -5.05
CA GLN A 447 -18.36 -15.84 -4.59
C GLN A 447 -18.14 -16.84 -5.75
N LYS A 448 -18.48 -16.43 -7.00
CA LYS A 448 -18.23 -17.20 -8.22
C LYS A 448 -17.02 -16.70 -9.00
N GLY A 449 -16.17 -15.90 -8.37
CA GLY A 449 -14.94 -15.38 -8.97
C GLY A 449 -15.15 -14.34 -10.08
N ARG A 450 -16.25 -13.59 -10.06
CA ARG A 450 -16.59 -12.61 -11.12
C ARG A 450 -17.28 -11.36 -10.58
N GLY A 451 -17.47 -10.36 -11.45
CA GLY A 451 -18.22 -9.14 -11.16
C GLY A 451 -17.41 -8.05 -10.47
N ALA A 452 -18.08 -6.95 -10.12
CA ALA A 452 -17.44 -5.71 -9.66
C ALA A 452 -16.60 -5.89 -8.38
N TYR A 453 -16.97 -6.81 -7.50
CA TYR A 453 -16.27 -7.00 -6.22
C TYR A 453 -14.93 -7.74 -6.34
N THR A 454 -14.61 -8.31 -7.52
CA THR A 454 -13.26 -8.85 -7.79
C THR A 454 -12.20 -7.77 -8.01
N SER A 455 -12.62 -6.51 -8.18
CA SER A 455 -11.77 -5.33 -8.37
C SER A 455 -11.79 -4.43 -7.13
N ASN A 456 -10.73 -3.67 -6.95
CA ASN A 456 -10.65 -2.58 -5.97
C ASN A 456 -11.33 -1.28 -6.42
N GLY A 457 -12.03 -1.29 -7.56
CA GLY A 457 -12.66 -0.11 -8.16
C GLY A 457 -11.76 0.70 -9.10
N GLY A 458 -10.47 0.44 -9.16
CA GLY A 458 -9.57 1.13 -10.09
C GLY A 458 -9.82 0.70 -11.55
N VAL A 459 -10.30 1.63 -12.39
CA VAL A 459 -10.67 1.33 -13.79
C VAL A 459 -9.65 1.82 -14.81
N VAL A 460 -8.85 2.82 -14.46
CA VAL A 460 -7.84 3.41 -15.33
C VAL A 460 -6.69 3.96 -14.51
N SER A 461 -5.47 3.79 -14.99
CA SER A 461 -4.24 4.25 -14.38
C SER A 461 -3.38 4.94 -15.44
N ILE A 462 -2.92 6.15 -15.18
CA ILE A 462 -2.12 6.96 -16.11
C ILE A 462 -0.83 7.35 -15.40
N LEU A 463 0.30 6.92 -15.96
CA LEU A 463 1.62 7.40 -15.54
C LEU A 463 2.11 8.47 -16.51
N MET A 464 2.51 9.63 -15.98
CA MET A 464 3.00 10.72 -16.80
C MET A 464 4.04 11.59 -16.09
N LYS A 465 4.83 12.30 -16.87
CA LYS A 465 5.65 13.42 -16.36
C LYS A 465 4.75 14.63 -16.14
N SER A 466 4.86 15.25 -14.97
CA SER A 466 4.13 16.48 -14.66
C SER A 466 4.58 17.65 -15.56
N SER A 467 5.84 17.63 -15.98
CA SER A 467 6.42 18.57 -16.95
C SER A 467 7.48 17.88 -17.82
N PRO A 468 7.81 18.42 -19.00
CA PRO A 468 8.87 17.87 -19.85
C PRO A 468 10.26 17.82 -19.18
N SER A 469 10.50 18.66 -18.18
CA SER A 469 11.77 18.72 -17.43
C SER A 469 11.95 17.57 -16.43
N GLN A 470 10.87 16.86 -16.09
CA GLN A 470 10.99 15.71 -15.20
C GLN A 470 11.77 14.58 -15.89
N PRO A 471 12.76 13.97 -15.21
CA PRO A 471 13.55 12.88 -15.80
C PRO A 471 12.68 11.66 -16.12
N GLU A 472 11.66 11.40 -15.30
CA GLU A 472 10.75 10.25 -15.43
C GLU A 472 9.33 10.61 -14.94
N ALA A 473 8.36 9.70 -15.17
CA ALA A 473 6.98 9.92 -14.75
C ALA A 473 6.90 10.14 -13.23
N ASP A 474 6.37 11.26 -12.81
CA ASP A 474 6.25 11.68 -11.40
C ASP A 474 4.80 11.89 -10.96
N LEU A 475 3.84 11.73 -11.87
CA LEU A 475 2.41 11.69 -11.57
C LEU A 475 1.84 10.31 -11.88
N HIS A 476 1.03 9.80 -10.95
CA HIS A 476 0.16 8.66 -11.13
C HIS A 476 -1.28 9.13 -10.98
N ILE A 477 -2.01 9.18 -12.08
CA ILE A 477 -3.40 9.64 -12.12
C ILE A 477 -4.28 8.42 -12.35
N PHE A 478 -5.26 8.20 -11.50
CA PHE A 478 -6.12 7.03 -11.64
C PHE A 478 -7.57 7.34 -11.30
N GLY A 479 -8.48 6.56 -11.87
CA GLY A 479 -9.90 6.79 -11.77
C GLY A 479 -10.64 5.64 -11.09
N ILE A 480 -11.57 6.00 -10.20
CA ILE A 480 -12.44 5.07 -9.48
C ILE A 480 -13.91 5.52 -9.56
N PRO A 481 -14.88 4.62 -9.72
CA PRO A 481 -16.28 4.91 -9.49
C PRO A 481 -16.52 5.17 -7.99
N GLY A 482 -17.24 6.24 -7.67
CA GLY A 482 -17.56 6.65 -6.31
C GLY A 482 -16.98 8.00 -5.92
N VAL A 483 -17.22 8.42 -4.68
CA VAL A 483 -16.76 9.70 -4.12
C VAL A 483 -15.57 9.46 -3.20
N PHE A 484 -14.41 10.04 -3.51
CA PHE A 484 -13.25 9.97 -2.63
C PHE A 484 -12.46 11.29 -2.62
N LYS A 485 -12.47 11.97 -1.49
CA LYS A 485 -11.80 13.27 -1.29
C LYS A 485 -10.60 13.20 -0.34
N GLY A 486 -10.27 11.99 0.11
CA GLY A 486 -9.28 11.71 1.14
C GLY A 486 -9.91 11.06 2.38
N TYR A 487 -9.11 10.80 3.39
CA TYR A 487 -9.55 10.09 4.59
C TYR A 487 -10.16 11.04 5.61
N ALA A 488 -11.42 10.79 5.94
CA ALA A 488 -12.14 11.37 7.07
C ALA A 488 -13.02 10.28 7.69
N PRO A 489 -13.37 10.31 8.98
CA PRO A 489 -14.27 9.33 9.56
C PRO A 489 -15.59 9.24 8.77
N GLY A 490 -15.98 8.02 8.36
CA GLY A 490 -17.16 7.76 7.53
C GLY A 490 -16.95 7.87 6.02
N TYR A 491 -15.75 8.14 5.53
CA TYR A 491 -15.48 8.30 4.10
C TYR A 491 -15.87 7.07 3.27
N SER A 492 -15.76 5.86 3.82
CA SER A 492 -16.10 4.64 3.10
C SER A 492 -17.60 4.52 2.81
N VAL A 493 -18.43 5.08 3.68
CA VAL A 493 -19.88 5.18 3.46
C VAL A 493 -20.17 6.17 2.33
N GLU A 494 -19.53 7.36 2.34
CA GLU A 494 -19.65 8.35 1.26
C GLU A 494 -19.20 7.77 -0.08
N ALA A 495 -18.09 7.03 -0.11
CA ALA A 495 -17.53 6.42 -1.32
C ALA A 495 -18.52 5.48 -2.02
N ASN A 496 -19.34 4.76 -1.27
CA ASN A 496 -20.28 3.76 -1.76
C ASN A 496 -21.72 4.25 -1.88
N ALA A 497 -22.01 5.47 -1.41
CA ALA A 497 -23.38 6.01 -1.33
C ALA A 497 -24.03 6.23 -2.70
N THR A 498 -23.24 6.59 -3.71
CA THR A 498 -23.70 6.89 -5.06
C THR A 498 -23.01 6.02 -6.09
N LYS A 499 -23.67 5.79 -7.24
CA LYS A 499 -23.15 4.92 -8.30
C LYS A 499 -22.97 5.67 -9.63
N ASN A 500 -23.17 6.99 -9.60
CA ASN A 500 -23.01 7.90 -10.72
C ASN A 500 -21.92 8.95 -10.48
N HIS A 501 -21.05 8.72 -9.51
CA HIS A 501 -19.89 9.58 -9.29
C HIS A 501 -18.61 8.89 -9.75
N PHE A 502 -17.69 9.68 -10.24
CA PHE A 502 -16.36 9.23 -10.62
C PHE A 502 -15.30 10.16 -10.01
N THR A 503 -14.32 9.57 -9.36
CA THR A 503 -13.21 10.31 -8.78
C THR A 503 -11.93 10.05 -9.56
N TRP A 504 -11.30 11.11 -10.02
CA TRP A 504 -9.91 11.11 -10.45
C TRP A 504 -9.01 11.40 -9.26
N LEU A 505 -8.08 10.51 -8.99
CA LEU A 505 -7.04 10.65 -7.98
C LEU A 505 -5.74 11.05 -8.66
N ILE A 506 -5.13 12.13 -8.21
CA ILE A 506 -3.91 12.71 -8.75
C ILE A 506 -2.84 12.59 -7.69
N LEU A 507 -1.92 11.65 -7.87
CA LEU A 507 -0.88 11.31 -6.93
C LEU A 507 0.48 11.77 -7.46
N LYS A 508 1.19 12.61 -6.70
CA LYS A 508 2.58 12.94 -6.93
C LYS A 508 3.45 11.80 -6.40
N GLY A 509 4.16 11.10 -7.28
CA GLY A 509 4.91 9.89 -6.95
C GLY A 509 6.08 10.13 -6.02
N HIS A 510 7.08 10.86 -6.49
CA HIS A 510 8.25 11.25 -5.71
C HIS A 510 8.10 12.68 -5.22
N THR A 511 7.72 12.86 -3.96
CA THR A 511 7.73 14.18 -3.33
C THR A 511 9.16 14.63 -3.08
N GLU A 512 9.39 15.93 -3.18
CA GLU A 512 10.67 16.56 -2.85
C GLU A 512 10.72 16.97 -1.37
N ASN A 513 9.56 17.10 -0.73
CA ASN A 513 9.44 17.40 0.69
C ASN A 513 9.99 16.26 1.56
N ARG A 514 10.90 16.61 2.48
CA ARG A 514 11.54 15.71 3.45
C ARG A 514 11.44 16.22 4.89
N GLY A 515 10.54 17.17 5.13
CA GLY A 515 10.43 17.87 6.41
C GLY A 515 9.61 17.14 7.47
N GLY A 516 8.91 16.07 7.09
CA GLY A 516 8.00 15.39 8.01
C GLY A 516 8.69 14.76 9.22
N THR A 517 7.96 14.66 10.34
CA THR A 517 8.47 14.17 11.62
C THR A 517 7.52 13.21 12.32
N VAL A 518 8.11 12.27 13.06
CA VAL A 518 7.45 11.43 14.07
C VAL A 518 8.16 11.68 15.39
N LYS A 519 7.45 12.12 16.42
CA LYS A 519 7.99 12.42 17.75
C LYS A 519 7.18 11.70 18.83
N LEU A 520 7.82 11.43 19.96
CA LEU A 520 7.09 10.96 21.14
C LEU A 520 6.14 12.05 21.67
N ARG A 521 4.98 11.65 22.17
CA ARG A 521 4.10 12.49 23.01
C ARG A 521 4.46 12.33 24.48
N SER A 522 4.86 11.12 24.86
CA SER A 522 5.30 10.75 26.21
C SER A 522 6.12 9.46 26.17
N SER A 523 6.56 8.99 27.33
CA SER A 523 7.19 7.66 27.49
C SER A 523 6.17 6.50 27.54
N ASN A 524 4.86 6.76 27.39
CA ASN A 524 3.84 5.72 27.38
C ASN A 524 3.79 4.99 26.03
N PRO A 525 4.14 3.71 25.94
CA PRO A 525 4.18 2.96 24.67
C PRO A 525 2.79 2.70 24.06
N ARG A 526 1.72 2.89 24.81
CA ARG A 526 0.35 2.73 24.33
C ARG A 526 -0.16 3.96 23.56
N GLU A 527 0.50 5.11 23.74
CA GLU A 527 0.09 6.38 23.15
C GLU A 527 0.58 6.51 21.70
N ARG A 528 -0.27 7.09 20.84
CA ARG A 528 0.10 7.41 19.46
C ARG A 528 1.21 8.47 19.45
N PRO A 529 2.22 8.38 18.57
CA PRO A 529 3.22 9.43 18.41
C PRO A 529 2.59 10.72 17.84
N GLN A 530 3.28 11.82 17.98
CA GLN A 530 2.98 13.05 17.26
C GLN A 530 3.56 12.93 15.85
N ILE A 531 2.72 13.14 14.83
CA ILE A 531 3.07 12.99 13.41
C ILE A 531 2.73 14.31 12.71
N ASN A 532 3.73 14.94 12.08
CA ASN A 532 3.52 16.11 11.23
C ASN A 532 4.27 15.90 9.92
N PHE A 533 3.57 16.04 8.79
CA PHE A 533 4.16 15.88 7.46
C PHE A 533 4.80 17.17 6.94
N HIS A 534 4.54 18.32 7.54
CA HIS A 534 5.03 19.63 7.10
C HIS A 534 4.81 19.85 5.59
N TYR A 535 3.53 19.81 5.19
CA TYR A 535 3.17 19.86 3.78
C TYR A 535 3.62 21.17 3.11
N PHE A 536 4.10 21.05 1.87
CA PHE A 536 4.55 22.13 1.02
C PHE A 536 5.61 23.03 1.71
N ASP A 537 5.29 24.28 1.98
CA ASP A 537 6.14 25.33 2.54
C ASP A 537 6.07 25.45 4.08
N ASP A 538 5.55 24.44 4.77
CA ASP A 538 5.47 24.43 6.24
C ASP A 538 6.81 24.04 6.88
N GLY A 539 7.07 24.59 8.09
CA GLY A 539 8.16 24.13 8.95
C GLY A 539 9.58 24.29 8.39
N GLY A 540 9.78 25.20 7.43
CA GLY A 540 11.10 25.46 6.83
C GLY A 540 11.50 24.46 5.74
N VAL A 541 10.53 23.75 5.16
CA VAL A 541 10.72 22.95 3.95
C VAL A 541 11.26 23.82 2.83
N ASP A 542 12.17 23.27 2.02
CA ASP A 542 12.77 23.97 0.88
C ASP A 542 11.67 24.54 -0.05
N THR A 543 11.75 25.85 -0.28
CA THR A 543 10.74 26.55 -1.08
C THR A 543 10.69 26.05 -2.53
N SER A 544 11.84 25.65 -3.10
CA SER A 544 11.89 25.09 -4.47
C SER A 544 11.22 23.72 -4.53
N ALA A 545 11.47 22.85 -3.56
CA ALA A 545 10.80 21.56 -3.43
C ALA A 545 9.28 21.72 -3.31
N SER A 546 8.84 22.64 -2.46
CA SER A 546 7.43 22.97 -2.27
C SER A 546 6.76 23.43 -3.57
N ILE A 547 7.40 24.36 -4.31
CA ILE A 547 6.87 24.87 -5.59
C ILE A 547 6.81 23.76 -6.63
N ASN A 548 7.83 22.90 -6.72
CA ASN A 548 7.88 21.80 -7.67
C ASN A 548 6.77 20.77 -7.41
N ASP A 549 6.61 20.37 -6.15
CA ASP A 549 5.56 19.42 -5.74
C ASP A 549 4.16 19.98 -6.02
N LEU A 550 3.90 21.23 -5.62
CA LEU A 550 2.62 21.89 -5.84
C LEU A 550 2.31 22.04 -7.34
N THR A 551 3.29 22.50 -8.12
CA THR A 551 3.14 22.70 -9.57
C THR A 551 2.84 21.37 -10.27
N SER A 552 3.48 20.29 -9.85
CA SER A 552 3.23 18.95 -10.39
C SER A 552 1.77 18.53 -10.20
N VAL A 553 1.21 18.71 -9.00
CA VAL A 553 -0.19 18.34 -8.71
C VAL A 553 -1.15 19.25 -9.49
N VAL A 554 -0.89 20.56 -9.56
CA VAL A 554 -1.68 21.52 -10.36
C VAL A 554 -1.72 21.10 -11.84
N ASN A 555 -0.58 20.68 -12.41
CA ASN A 555 -0.51 20.19 -13.79
C ASN A 555 -1.34 18.90 -13.97
N GLY A 556 -1.39 18.04 -12.96
CA GLY A 556 -2.25 16.86 -12.94
C GLY A 556 -3.74 17.21 -12.95
N VAL A 557 -4.16 18.20 -12.16
CA VAL A 557 -5.54 18.73 -12.16
C VAL A 557 -5.94 19.26 -13.53
N GLU A 558 -5.07 20.06 -14.17
CA GLU A 558 -5.32 20.57 -15.51
C GLU A 558 -5.39 19.46 -16.57
N PHE A 559 -4.58 18.41 -16.41
CA PHE A 559 -4.64 17.23 -17.29
C PHE A 559 -5.97 16.48 -17.16
N VAL A 560 -6.42 16.23 -15.93
CA VAL A 560 -7.71 15.58 -15.68
C VAL A 560 -8.86 16.41 -16.27
N ARG A 561 -8.84 17.74 -16.14
CA ARG A 561 -9.85 18.62 -16.74
C ARG A 561 -9.87 18.56 -18.27
N LYS A 562 -8.75 18.26 -18.91
CA LYS A 562 -8.74 18.03 -20.37
C LYS A 562 -9.39 16.70 -20.73
N ILE A 563 -9.16 15.63 -19.93
CA ILE A 563 -9.84 14.36 -20.12
C ILE A 563 -11.36 14.55 -19.97
N THR A 564 -11.79 15.18 -18.89
CA THR A 564 -13.23 15.39 -18.61
C THR A 564 -13.89 16.29 -19.65
N GLY A 565 -13.21 17.32 -20.13
CA GLY A 565 -13.70 18.16 -21.22
C GLY A 565 -13.90 17.39 -22.53
N ARG A 566 -13.09 16.35 -22.80
CA ARG A 566 -13.27 15.48 -23.97
C ARG A 566 -14.45 14.52 -23.79
N SER A 567 -14.67 14.02 -22.56
CA SER A 567 -15.80 13.13 -22.30
C SER A 567 -17.14 13.86 -22.43
N ASP A 568 -17.21 15.14 -22.10
CA ASP A 568 -18.39 15.98 -22.36
C ASP A 568 -18.72 16.08 -23.86
N GLN A 569 -17.72 16.01 -24.74
CA GLN A 569 -17.91 16.03 -26.20
C GLN A 569 -18.45 14.72 -26.75
N LEU A 570 -18.44 13.65 -25.94
CA LEU A 570 -19.03 12.36 -26.25
C LEU A 570 -20.52 12.30 -25.84
N ASP A 571 -21.25 13.38 -25.95
CA ASP A 571 -22.66 13.60 -25.53
C ASP A 571 -23.63 12.43 -25.81
N LEU A 572 -23.23 11.47 -26.66
CA LEU A 572 -23.99 10.25 -26.95
C LEU A 572 -24.00 9.24 -25.78
N PHE A 573 -23.08 9.39 -24.81
CA PHE A 573 -22.84 8.35 -23.80
C PHE A 573 -23.00 8.83 -22.37
N THR A 574 -22.57 10.05 -22.03
CA THR A 574 -22.72 10.61 -20.68
C THR A 574 -22.46 12.11 -20.68
N SER A 575 -23.18 12.84 -19.85
CA SER A 575 -22.75 14.17 -19.41
C SER A 575 -22.18 14.07 -18.00
N HIS A 576 -21.24 14.96 -17.66
CA HIS A 576 -20.72 15.01 -16.30
C HIS A 576 -20.57 16.42 -15.80
N LYS A 577 -20.63 16.58 -14.49
CA LYS A 577 -20.46 17.84 -13.79
C LYS A 577 -19.37 17.67 -12.75
N GLU A 578 -18.29 18.44 -12.86
CA GLU A 578 -17.29 18.52 -11.80
C GLU A 578 -17.94 19.11 -10.53
N VAL A 579 -18.07 18.30 -9.47
CA VAL A 579 -18.66 18.69 -8.19
C VAL A 579 -17.61 18.99 -7.13
N TRP A 580 -16.38 18.51 -7.30
CA TRP A 580 -15.25 18.77 -6.43
C TRP A 580 -13.94 18.83 -7.22
N PRO A 581 -13.10 19.89 -7.09
CA PRO A 581 -13.33 21.13 -6.32
C PRO A 581 -14.43 22.02 -6.87
N GLY A 582 -14.96 21.69 -8.06
CA GLY A 582 -15.94 22.49 -8.78
C GLY A 582 -15.31 23.57 -9.65
N ARG A 583 -16.06 24.00 -10.67
CA ARG A 583 -15.57 24.93 -11.73
C ARG A 583 -15.23 26.34 -11.25
N ALA A 584 -15.59 26.72 -10.02
CA ALA A 584 -15.16 28.01 -9.44
C ALA A 584 -13.65 28.06 -9.14
N THR A 585 -13.03 26.90 -8.96
CA THR A 585 -11.57 26.72 -8.81
C THR A 585 -10.93 26.62 -10.20
N ASN A 586 -10.90 27.72 -10.97
CA ASN A 586 -10.72 27.73 -12.42
C ASN A 586 -9.37 28.26 -12.92
N ASP A 587 -8.55 28.83 -12.05
CA ASP A 587 -7.20 29.30 -12.40
C ASP A 587 -6.13 28.59 -11.56
N ARG A 588 -4.87 28.66 -12.03
CA ARG A 588 -3.75 27.95 -11.39
C ARG A 588 -3.53 28.34 -9.94
N THR A 589 -3.77 29.59 -9.58
CA THR A 589 -3.62 30.09 -8.21
C THR A 589 -4.66 29.45 -7.31
N LYS A 590 -5.94 29.49 -7.70
CA LYS A 590 -7.03 28.86 -6.95
C LYS A 590 -6.88 27.33 -6.86
N ILE A 591 -6.40 26.69 -7.93
CA ILE A 591 -6.10 25.25 -7.91
C ILE A 591 -4.98 24.98 -6.90
N GLY A 592 -3.92 25.79 -6.90
CA GLY A 592 -2.81 25.65 -5.95
C GLY A 592 -3.26 25.82 -4.50
N GLU A 593 -4.09 26.83 -4.20
CA GLU A 593 -4.65 27.03 -2.87
C GLU A 593 -5.56 25.87 -2.44
N TRP A 594 -6.37 25.34 -3.36
CA TRP A 594 -7.18 24.15 -3.10
C TRP A 594 -6.31 22.92 -2.86
N VAL A 595 -5.25 22.69 -3.64
CA VAL A 595 -4.31 21.59 -3.45
C VAL A 595 -3.65 21.67 -2.07
N LYS A 596 -3.14 22.84 -1.66
CA LYS A 596 -2.56 23.04 -0.34
C LYS A 596 -3.55 22.71 0.77
N LYS A 597 -4.82 23.06 0.59
CA LYS A 597 -5.87 22.84 1.57
C LYS A 597 -6.31 21.38 1.66
N GLU A 598 -6.39 20.67 0.52
CA GLU A 598 -7.08 19.39 0.41
C GLU A 598 -6.16 18.19 0.15
N ALA A 599 -4.86 18.41 -0.09
CA ALA A 599 -3.92 17.30 -0.30
C ALA A 599 -3.84 16.39 0.94
N TRP A 600 -3.69 15.11 0.68
CA TRP A 600 -3.56 14.06 1.69
C TRP A 600 -2.56 13.01 1.21
N GLY A 601 -2.24 12.01 2.05
CA GLY A 601 -1.40 10.89 1.70
C GLY A 601 -1.74 9.66 2.52
N HIS A 602 -1.13 8.51 2.17
CA HIS A 602 -1.29 7.24 2.88
C HIS A 602 -0.08 6.31 2.73
N HIS A 603 1.03 6.82 2.22
CA HIS A 603 2.27 6.11 1.96
C HIS A 603 3.42 6.52 2.88
N ALA A 604 3.14 6.83 4.15
CA ALA A 604 4.14 7.21 5.14
C ALA A 604 5.36 6.28 5.12
N SER A 605 6.55 6.87 5.04
CA SER A 605 7.81 6.17 4.87
C SER A 605 9.00 7.01 5.33
N CYS A 606 10.21 6.46 5.26
CA CYS A 606 11.48 7.20 5.37
C CYS A 606 11.85 7.69 6.77
N SER A 607 11.16 7.31 7.83
CA SER A 607 11.33 7.83 9.20
C SER A 607 12.47 7.18 10.01
N ALA A 608 13.16 6.18 9.44
CA ALA A 608 14.40 5.58 9.98
C ALA A 608 15.33 5.22 8.79
N PRO A 609 15.85 6.22 8.05
CA PRO A 609 16.40 6.02 6.72
C PRO A 609 17.75 5.29 6.74
N ILE A 610 17.98 4.49 5.70
CA ILE A 610 19.31 4.06 5.26
C ILE A 610 20.05 5.30 4.75
N GLY A 611 21.34 5.43 5.09
CA GLY A 611 22.16 6.53 4.61
C GLY A 611 23.63 6.18 4.49
N ALA A 612 24.41 7.13 3.96
CA ALA A 612 25.84 7.01 3.79
C ALA A 612 26.57 6.90 5.14
N ASP A 613 27.75 6.32 5.12
CA ASP A 613 28.64 6.38 6.29
C ASP A 613 29.08 7.82 6.53
N GLY A 614 28.98 8.26 7.78
CA GLY A 614 29.28 9.65 8.17
C GLY A 614 28.10 10.63 8.07
N ASP A 615 26.96 10.23 7.53
CA ASP A 615 25.73 11.04 7.62
C ASP A 615 25.15 10.92 9.03
N ALA A 616 25.10 12.03 9.74
CA ALA A 616 24.58 12.10 11.12
C ALA A 616 23.07 11.77 11.22
N ASN A 617 22.32 11.93 10.11
CA ASN A 617 20.90 11.64 10.03
C ASN A 617 20.60 10.20 9.53
N ALA A 618 21.63 9.45 9.12
CA ALA A 618 21.44 8.06 8.73
C ALA A 618 21.16 7.20 9.97
N VAL A 619 19.99 6.60 10.04
CA VAL A 619 19.61 5.68 11.13
C VAL A 619 20.18 4.29 10.89
N LEU A 620 20.20 3.87 9.62
CA LEU A 620 20.60 2.52 9.21
C LEU A 620 21.79 2.55 8.26
N ASP A 621 22.56 1.47 8.28
CA ASP A 621 23.48 1.16 7.18
C ASP A 621 22.76 0.46 6.00
N SER A 622 23.50 0.19 4.90
CA SER A 622 22.95 -0.47 3.71
C SER A 622 22.46 -1.90 3.95
N LYS A 623 22.80 -2.48 5.09
CA LYS A 623 22.42 -3.83 5.53
C LYS A 623 21.31 -3.81 6.58
N PHE A 624 20.55 -2.73 6.68
CA PHE A 624 19.42 -2.53 7.60
C PHE A 624 19.78 -2.44 9.09
N ARG A 625 21.06 -2.47 9.47
CA ARG A 625 21.47 -2.45 10.88
C ARG A 625 21.31 -1.05 11.45
N VAL A 626 20.75 -0.95 12.66
CA VAL A 626 20.66 0.31 13.40
C VAL A 626 22.04 0.72 13.86
N ARG A 627 22.48 1.91 13.46
CA ARG A 627 23.82 2.43 13.79
C ARG A 627 24.00 2.53 15.30
N GLY A 628 25.19 2.22 15.79
CA GLY A 628 25.51 2.23 17.24
C GLY A 628 24.97 1.03 18.01
N THR A 629 24.39 0.03 17.32
CA THR A 629 23.89 -1.20 17.94
C THR A 629 24.48 -2.45 17.29
N ASP A 630 24.33 -3.58 17.98
CA ASP A 630 24.57 -4.93 17.48
C ASP A 630 23.28 -5.76 17.67
N GLY A 631 22.99 -6.65 16.72
CA GLY A 631 21.81 -7.50 16.78
C GLY A 631 20.46 -6.77 16.66
N LEU A 632 20.43 -5.54 16.08
CA LEU A 632 19.20 -4.78 15.83
C LEU A 632 19.14 -4.29 14.40
N ARG A 633 18.02 -4.61 13.72
CA ARG A 633 17.71 -4.11 12.36
C ARG A 633 16.32 -3.48 12.29
N VAL A 634 16.12 -2.70 11.24
CA VAL A 634 14.78 -2.21 10.82
C VAL A 634 14.50 -2.70 9.41
N VAL A 635 13.29 -3.27 9.19
CA VAL A 635 12.87 -3.76 7.87
C VAL A 635 11.40 -3.45 7.65
N ASP A 636 11.09 -2.25 7.21
CA ASP A 636 9.76 -1.80 6.80
C ASP A 636 9.86 -0.53 5.94
N ALA A 637 8.76 0.18 5.73
CA ALA A 637 8.74 1.38 4.90
C ALA A 637 9.56 2.55 5.47
N SER A 638 9.97 2.51 6.74
CA SER A 638 10.78 3.58 7.34
C SER A 638 12.23 3.61 6.82
N VAL A 639 12.71 2.50 6.25
CA VAL A 639 14.12 2.35 5.83
C VAL A 639 14.51 3.17 4.60
N PHE A 640 13.54 3.55 3.78
CA PHE A 640 13.85 4.27 2.54
C PHE A 640 14.44 5.65 2.81
N PRO A 641 15.52 6.06 2.13
CA PRO A 641 16.03 7.44 2.21
C PRO A 641 15.13 8.43 1.47
N ARG A 642 14.42 7.95 0.45
CA ARG A 642 13.41 8.66 -0.32
C ARG A 642 12.24 7.73 -0.61
N ILE A 643 11.01 8.27 -0.61
CA ILE A 643 9.81 7.51 -0.89
C ILE A 643 9.86 6.86 -2.29
N PRO A 644 9.77 5.53 -2.42
CA PRO A 644 10.00 4.83 -3.69
C PRO A 644 8.74 4.71 -4.54
N GLY A 645 8.89 4.74 -5.86
CA GLY A 645 7.84 4.43 -6.83
C GLY A 645 6.62 5.34 -6.75
N THR A 646 5.46 4.77 -7.06
CA THR A 646 4.15 5.43 -6.91
C THR A 646 3.27 4.78 -5.84
N PHE A 647 3.47 3.50 -5.56
CA PHE A 647 2.87 2.75 -4.45
C PHE A 647 3.96 2.05 -3.66
N ILE A 648 3.77 1.89 -2.35
CA ILE A 648 4.87 1.53 -1.44
C ILE A 648 4.88 0.05 -1.03
N ALA A 649 3.78 -0.68 -1.22
CA ALA A 649 3.67 -2.05 -0.72
C ALA A 649 4.68 -3.00 -1.38
N LEU A 650 4.71 -3.06 -2.72
CA LEU A 650 5.63 -3.93 -3.46
C LEU A 650 7.11 -3.59 -3.21
N PRO A 651 7.55 -2.32 -3.24
CA PRO A 651 8.91 -1.96 -2.82
C PRO A 651 9.27 -2.43 -1.41
N THR A 652 8.34 -2.37 -0.46
CA THR A 652 8.58 -2.84 0.92
C THR A 652 8.70 -4.37 0.98
N TYR A 653 7.92 -5.10 0.19
CA TYR A 653 8.10 -6.55 0.06
C TYR A 653 9.48 -6.91 -0.52
N MET A 654 9.93 -6.17 -1.54
CA MET A 654 11.27 -6.38 -2.12
C MET A 654 12.39 -6.11 -1.11
N VAL A 655 12.23 -5.08 -0.27
CA VAL A 655 13.14 -4.79 0.86
C VAL A 655 13.15 -5.95 1.86
N SER A 656 12.00 -6.53 2.18
CA SER A 656 11.89 -7.69 3.05
C SER A 656 12.63 -8.91 2.50
N GLU A 657 12.49 -9.17 1.20
CA GLU A 657 13.22 -10.25 0.51
C GLU A 657 14.73 -10.02 0.53
N LYS A 658 15.17 -8.78 0.24
CA LYS A 658 16.59 -8.39 0.31
C LYS A 658 17.15 -8.52 1.73
N ALA A 659 16.41 -8.08 2.73
CA ALA A 659 16.83 -8.17 4.12
C ALA A 659 17.03 -9.63 4.56
N THR A 660 16.19 -10.54 4.07
CA THR A 660 16.38 -11.98 4.30
C THR A 660 17.74 -12.44 3.79
N ASP A 661 18.06 -12.16 2.52
CA ASP A 661 19.36 -12.54 1.94
C ASP A 661 20.53 -11.91 2.71
N THR A 662 20.41 -10.62 3.04
CA THR A 662 21.44 -9.89 3.80
C THR A 662 21.70 -10.51 5.18
N ILE A 663 20.67 -11.01 5.85
CA ILE A 663 20.81 -11.73 7.13
C ILE A 663 21.49 -13.08 6.90
N LEU A 664 21.04 -13.86 5.94
CA LEU A 664 21.62 -15.18 5.64
C LEU A 664 23.10 -15.06 5.21
N GLU A 665 23.43 -14.11 4.35
CA GLU A 665 24.81 -13.81 3.96
C GLU A 665 25.71 -13.50 5.17
N SER A 666 25.19 -12.78 6.16
CA SER A 666 25.94 -12.48 7.39
C SER A 666 26.26 -13.73 8.23
N LEU A 667 25.51 -14.82 8.01
CA LEU A 667 25.72 -16.13 8.62
C LEU A 667 26.55 -17.08 7.74
N GLY A 668 26.90 -16.68 6.52
CA GLY A 668 27.51 -17.55 5.52
C GLY A 668 26.51 -18.55 4.92
N GLU A 669 25.23 -18.27 5.01
CA GLU A 669 24.15 -19.12 4.51
C GLU A 669 23.60 -18.62 3.17
N THR A 670 23.04 -19.53 2.40
CA THR A 670 22.27 -19.23 1.17
C THR A 670 20.89 -19.85 1.29
N ARG A 671 19.91 -19.24 0.60
CA ARG A 671 18.54 -19.80 0.58
C ARG A 671 18.53 -21.23 0.02
N ASN A 672 17.80 -22.11 0.68
CA ASN A 672 17.45 -23.41 0.12
C ASN A 672 16.19 -23.26 -0.76
N PRO A 673 16.29 -23.33 -2.10
CA PRO A 673 15.15 -23.08 -2.96
C PRO A 673 13.96 -24.02 -2.73
N ALA A 674 14.20 -25.23 -2.23
CA ALA A 674 13.14 -26.22 -1.97
C ALA A 674 12.17 -25.80 -0.84
N ASN A 675 12.53 -24.82 -0.02
CA ASN A 675 11.73 -24.36 1.09
C ASN A 675 10.82 -23.16 0.75
N PHE A 676 10.99 -22.57 -0.44
CA PHE A 676 10.26 -21.36 -0.85
C PHE A 676 9.28 -21.68 -1.98
N PRO A 677 8.20 -20.89 -2.13
CA PRO A 677 7.27 -20.99 -3.26
C PRO A 677 7.94 -20.80 -4.61
#